data_474da649d1569628af7b81337c7a4390
#
_entry.id   474da649d1569628af7b81337c7a4390
#
_cell.length_a   1.000
_cell.length_b   1.000
_cell.length_c   1.000
_cell.angle_alpha   90.00
_cell.angle_beta   90.00
_cell.angle_gamma   90.00
#
_symmetry.space_group_name_H-M   'P 1'
#
loop_
_entity.id
_entity.type
_entity.pdbx_description
1 polymer ?
#
loop_
_entity_poly.entity_id
_entity_poly.type
_entity_poly.pdbx_seq_one_letter_code
_entity_poly.pdbx_strand_id
1 'polypeptide(L)'
;MTAIAELKRTLRLKNDLLSSRYEICIERMKYFTEAYRNNPLDPPIIKRANAVAHTLQNMTIFIRDDELLVGNETSKNLGEKINLDLQRFNNNLDQKSTFEELSKRNPQPFFIEENDMKSLMEIIPYWKGKSLVGDMIHNELLHKNLISDQGMFASIVPNIAIQIGTTEGHLSAGYEKLLKQGYKGIIKEADDHQKSLSKNDNEFDEKYNFYEAVKIYYKAAICFAQRFSDLAHDLAIKAQGGQREKELRTIGEMMLKFTTNIPDTFYEAVQFIWFTQNIANIIYQRSVLAPGRLDQILWPYYQKDVRINKITRELALELIEELNLKLTWNVTLIPTELTMIANALGQNTQTITISGLNKDGTDSTNELSYLFLEAYKNIKVFTTDLSIRVHKNTPTKFFKDAISVFKSTSGIAFYNDDVIVPALEKSGYSIEDAHDYIVIGCVEPTGQGNSFAATGRMFMNLPGILELTLNNGYSGMSGLLDGLATGDPAFFTTFDDLYNAFIGQLLFNIDRSIQIAKVGDKEAMKHFQHPFVSAMVDGCMEKGKDYVCGGARYNFSSITAYGFATLVDSLYRIKKAVYEDEIISLPDLIGILNSNFEGQEVLRQKLISNYDHWGNDKTEIDAFACQLWDLFTREVAKHAPIRGGRYSAGAYSMGVHVMQGFITKPTADGRKAFEPISNSLSPVNGAGKEGITAVLNSIAKLNYQNSANGVAVNVRIHPQNMERHLDKFYYLLKTYFEKGGMQIQPTVVSTETLREAQINPDQYKDLIVKVGGYNATYVDLGTPIQNEIINRLENQI
;
A
#
# COMPACT_ATOMS: atom_id res chain seq x y z
N MET A 1 -0.20 -28.42 -25.94
CA MET A 1 -1.54 -28.46 -25.36
C MET A 1 -1.74 -29.58 -24.32
N THR A 2 -1.20 -30.78 -24.51
CA THR A 2 -1.36 -31.89 -23.55
C THR A 2 -0.73 -31.70 -22.17
N ALA A 3 0.44 -31.04 -22.07
CA ALA A 3 1.13 -30.82 -20.80
C ALA A 3 0.42 -29.80 -19.84
N ILE A 4 -0.37 -28.88 -20.38
CA ILE A 4 -1.09 -27.85 -19.56
C ILE A 4 -2.35 -28.46 -18.91
N ALA A 5 -2.97 -29.45 -19.57
CA ALA A 5 -4.18 -30.10 -19.04
C ALA A 5 -3.91 -31.00 -17.81
N GLU A 6 -2.66 -31.37 -17.55
CA GLU A 6 -2.24 -32.18 -16.39
C GLU A 6 -1.92 -31.32 -15.14
N LEU A 7 -1.85 -29.98 -15.29
CA LEU A 7 -1.60 -29.08 -14.16
C LEU A 7 -2.85 -28.92 -13.28
N LYS A 8 -2.62 -28.64 -11.98
CA LYS A 8 -3.71 -28.20 -11.09
C LYS A 8 -4.43 -26.99 -11.69
N ARG A 9 -5.74 -26.85 -11.44
CA ARG A 9 -6.59 -25.72 -11.87
C ARG A 9 -5.96 -24.36 -11.58
N THR A 10 -5.52 -24.15 -10.34
CA THR A 10 -4.94 -22.89 -9.89
C THR A 10 -3.64 -22.54 -10.61
N LEU A 11 -2.85 -23.55 -11.05
CA LEU A 11 -1.67 -23.33 -11.88
C LEU A 11 -2.03 -22.98 -13.34
N ARG A 12 -3.14 -23.51 -13.88
CA ARG A 12 -3.65 -23.09 -15.20
C ARG A 12 -4.11 -21.63 -15.15
N LEU A 13 -4.87 -21.23 -14.12
CA LEU A 13 -5.27 -19.85 -13.90
C LEU A 13 -4.06 -18.93 -13.71
N LYS A 14 -3.02 -19.34 -12.97
CA LYS A 14 -1.76 -18.60 -12.86
C LYS A 14 -1.08 -18.41 -14.21
N ASN A 15 -1.02 -19.47 -15.02
CA ASN A 15 -0.41 -19.38 -16.34
C ASN A 15 -1.20 -18.44 -17.27
N ASP A 16 -2.53 -18.46 -17.20
CA ASP A 16 -3.38 -17.49 -17.92
C ASP A 16 -3.06 -16.06 -17.49
N LEU A 17 -2.98 -15.79 -16.18
CA LEU A 17 -2.59 -14.49 -15.66
C LEU A 17 -1.22 -14.02 -16.19
N LEU A 18 -0.18 -14.86 -16.07
CA LEU A 18 1.20 -14.49 -16.44
C LEU A 18 1.41 -14.39 -17.97
N SER A 19 0.54 -15.00 -18.78
CA SER A 19 0.59 -14.93 -20.25
C SER A 19 -0.30 -13.82 -20.82
N SER A 20 -1.18 -13.23 -20.02
CA SER A 20 -2.08 -12.17 -20.46
C SER A 20 -1.33 -10.86 -20.64
N ARG A 21 -1.70 -10.14 -21.70
CA ARG A 21 -1.19 -8.77 -21.90
C ARG A 21 -1.98 -7.77 -21.06
N TYR A 22 -1.32 -6.69 -20.70
CA TYR A 22 -1.97 -5.57 -20.02
C TYR A 22 -2.81 -4.76 -21.01
N GLU A 23 -4.09 -4.57 -20.71
CA GLU A 23 -5.03 -3.85 -21.56
C GLU A 23 -5.73 -2.72 -20.80
N ILE A 24 -6.09 -1.68 -21.52
CA ILE A 24 -6.86 -0.55 -20.97
C ILE A 24 -8.34 -0.81 -21.22
N CYS A 25 -9.14 -0.78 -20.15
CA CYS A 25 -10.59 -0.88 -20.21
C CYS A 25 -11.24 0.49 -19.96
N ILE A 26 -12.10 0.94 -20.86
CA ILE A 26 -12.78 2.24 -20.75
C ILE A 26 -14.21 2.15 -20.20
N GLU A 27 -14.76 0.94 -20.00
CA GLU A 27 -16.18 0.75 -19.68
C GLU A 27 -16.62 1.52 -18.44
N ARG A 28 -15.79 1.50 -17.36
CA ARG A 28 -16.10 2.27 -16.16
C ARG A 28 -16.31 3.75 -16.50
N MET A 29 -15.39 4.36 -17.24
CA MET A 29 -15.49 5.80 -17.56
C MET A 29 -16.62 6.11 -18.53
N LYS A 30 -16.92 5.20 -19.45
CA LYS A 30 -18.07 5.32 -20.32
C LYS A 30 -19.38 5.43 -19.49
N TYR A 31 -19.64 4.45 -18.65
CA TYR A 31 -20.86 4.40 -17.83
C TYR A 31 -20.89 5.50 -16.75
N PHE A 32 -19.76 5.85 -16.14
CA PHE A 32 -19.66 7.00 -15.25
C PHE A 32 -20.05 8.30 -15.95
N THR A 33 -19.53 8.53 -17.16
CA THR A 33 -19.80 9.76 -17.92
C THR A 33 -21.28 9.86 -18.33
N GLU A 34 -21.87 8.74 -18.78
CA GLU A 34 -23.29 8.65 -19.09
C GLU A 34 -24.15 9.02 -17.86
N ALA A 35 -23.90 8.40 -16.71
CA ALA A 35 -24.62 8.65 -15.47
C ALA A 35 -24.47 10.11 -14.99
N TYR A 36 -23.26 10.68 -15.06
CA TYR A 36 -23.00 12.05 -14.65
C TYR A 36 -23.68 13.09 -15.56
N ARG A 37 -23.80 12.81 -16.87
CA ARG A 37 -24.52 13.67 -17.82
C ARG A 37 -26.02 13.62 -17.61
N ASN A 38 -26.55 12.43 -17.27
CA ASN A 38 -27.99 12.23 -17.06
C ASN A 38 -28.49 12.82 -15.72
N ASN A 39 -27.61 12.96 -14.72
CA ASN A 39 -27.97 13.42 -13.37
C ASN A 39 -27.11 14.63 -12.94
N PRO A 40 -27.16 15.76 -13.65
CA PRO A 40 -26.23 16.88 -13.39
C PRO A 40 -26.48 17.59 -12.05
N LEU A 41 -27.69 17.53 -11.50
CA LEU A 41 -28.13 18.26 -10.30
C LEU A 41 -28.10 17.40 -9.01
N ASP A 42 -27.84 16.11 -9.12
CA ASP A 42 -27.76 15.24 -7.92
C ASP A 42 -26.61 15.67 -6.99
N PRO A 43 -26.79 15.53 -5.68
CA PRO A 43 -25.69 15.67 -4.71
C PRO A 43 -24.49 14.79 -5.11
N PRO A 44 -23.24 15.23 -4.90
CA PRO A 44 -22.05 14.46 -5.34
C PRO A 44 -22.05 12.99 -4.91
N ILE A 45 -22.44 12.69 -3.68
CA ILE A 45 -22.52 11.34 -3.13
C ILE A 45 -23.56 10.47 -3.87
N ILE A 46 -24.72 11.02 -4.20
CA ILE A 46 -25.80 10.33 -4.94
C ILE A 46 -25.39 10.14 -6.40
N LYS A 47 -24.84 11.19 -7.03
CA LYS A 47 -24.35 11.14 -8.41
C LYS A 47 -23.31 10.04 -8.58
N ARG A 48 -22.34 9.94 -7.65
CA ARG A 48 -21.33 8.89 -7.66
C ARG A 48 -21.93 7.50 -7.44
N ALA A 49 -22.90 7.35 -6.52
CA ALA A 49 -23.60 6.10 -6.28
C ALA A 49 -24.35 5.62 -7.53
N ASN A 50 -25.07 6.53 -8.21
CA ASN A 50 -25.77 6.24 -9.47
C ASN A 50 -24.80 5.84 -10.60
N ALA A 51 -23.63 6.46 -10.67
CA ALA A 51 -22.62 6.13 -11.68
C ALA A 51 -22.03 4.72 -11.48
N VAL A 52 -21.77 4.35 -10.23
CA VAL A 52 -21.33 2.96 -9.89
C VAL A 52 -22.45 1.97 -10.19
N ALA A 53 -23.68 2.28 -9.80
CA ALA A 53 -24.82 1.43 -10.07
C ALA A 53 -25.00 1.20 -11.58
N HIS A 54 -24.91 2.25 -12.38
CA HIS A 54 -24.97 2.18 -13.84
C HIS A 54 -23.83 1.33 -14.43
N THR A 55 -22.61 1.44 -13.86
CA THR A 55 -21.47 0.60 -14.26
C THR A 55 -21.73 -0.88 -13.97
N LEU A 56 -22.13 -1.24 -12.73
CA LEU A 56 -22.38 -2.64 -12.33
C LEU A 56 -23.55 -3.28 -13.09
N GLN A 57 -24.52 -2.47 -13.56
CA GLN A 57 -25.62 -2.92 -14.39
C GLN A 57 -25.25 -3.22 -15.83
N ASN A 58 -24.24 -2.53 -16.38
CA ASN A 58 -23.95 -2.52 -17.82
C ASN A 58 -22.59 -3.08 -18.23
N MET A 59 -21.58 -3.05 -17.35
CA MET A 59 -20.23 -3.53 -17.68
C MET A 59 -20.25 -5.00 -18.14
N THR A 60 -19.31 -5.34 -18.99
CA THR A 60 -19.11 -6.71 -19.46
C THR A 60 -18.69 -7.62 -18.30
N ILE A 61 -19.39 -8.74 -18.14
CA ILE A 61 -19.04 -9.78 -17.18
C ILE A 61 -18.68 -11.08 -17.89
N PHE A 62 -17.79 -11.86 -17.29
CA PHE A 62 -17.38 -13.18 -17.79
C PHE A 62 -16.96 -14.09 -16.64
N ILE A 63 -16.95 -15.41 -16.93
CA ILE A 63 -16.45 -16.47 -16.05
C ILE A 63 -15.46 -17.28 -16.88
N ARG A 64 -14.20 -17.41 -16.41
CA ARG A 64 -13.17 -18.21 -17.06
C ARG A 64 -13.43 -19.71 -16.86
N ASP A 65 -12.90 -20.53 -17.74
CA ASP A 65 -13.18 -21.98 -17.74
C ASP A 65 -12.80 -22.68 -16.43
N ASP A 66 -11.71 -22.25 -15.81
CA ASP A 66 -11.18 -22.88 -14.59
C ASP A 66 -11.59 -22.17 -13.29
N GLU A 67 -12.35 -21.06 -13.34
CA GLU A 67 -12.73 -20.30 -12.14
C GLU A 67 -13.77 -21.01 -11.27
N LEU A 68 -13.51 -21.04 -9.97
CA LEU A 68 -14.48 -21.34 -8.91
C LEU A 68 -14.99 -20.05 -8.25
N LEU A 69 -14.12 -19.04 -8.12
CA LEU A 69 -14.47 -17.71 -7.60
C LEU A 69 -14.73 -16.75 -8.76
N VAL A 70 -15.95 -16.22 -8.84
CA VAL A 70 -16.38 -15.35 -9.96
C VAL A 70 -16.39 -13.88 -9.60
N GLY A 71 -16.17 -13.04 -10.60
CA GLY A 71 -16.11 -11.59 -10.49
C GLY A 71 -14.94 -11.03 -11.31
N ASN A 72 -15.19 -9.99 -12.11
CA ASN A 72 -14.19 -9.27 -12.90
C ASN A 72 -14.34 -7.76 -12.70
N GLU A 73 -13.23 -7.03 -12.75
CA GLU A 73 -13.19 -5.56 -12.58
C GLU A 73 -13.30 -4.82 -13.90
N THR A 74 -12.95 -5.47 -15.00
CA THR A 74 -12.89 -4.92 -16.36
C THR A 74 -13.38 -5.94 -17.37
N SER A 75 -13.69 -5.50 -18.58
CA SER A 75 -14.03 -6.39 -19.72
C SER A 75 -12.83 -7.13 -20.31
N LYS A 76 -11.61 -6.82 -19.86
CA LYS A 76 -10.36 -7.39 -20.35
C LYS A 76 -9.87 -8.50 -19.41
N ASN A 77 -9.12 -9.48 -19.93
CA ASN A 77 -8.61 -10.57 -19.09
C ASN A 77 -7.64 -10.06 -18.01
N LEU A 78 -6.71 -9.18 -18.38
CA LEU A 78 -5.82 -8.46 -17.46
C LEU A 78 -5.92 -6.96 -17.78
N GLY A 79 -6.91 -6.30 -17.19
CA GLY A 79 -7.30 -4.95 -17.58
C GLY A 79 -7.12 -3.90 -16.50
N GLU A 80 -6.66 -2.72 -16.89
CA GLU A 80 -6.69 -1.51 -16.07
C GLU A 80 -7.88 -0.63 -16.45
N LYS A 81 -8.61 -0.18 -15.45
CA LYS A 81 -9.67 0.81 -15.61
C LYS A 81 -9.11 2.23 -15.56
N ILE A 82 -9.47 3.09 -16.50
CA ILE A 82 -9.16 4.52 -16.45
C ILE A 82 -10.13 5.24 -15.52
N ASN A 83 -9.62 6.12 -14.65
CA ASN A 83 -10.37 6.86 -13.64
C ASN A 83 -10.21 8.37 -13.82
N LEU A 84 -10.82 8.93 -14.88
CA LEU A 84 -10.73 10.36 -15.23
C LEU A 84 -11.34 11.29 -14.16
N ASP A 85 -12.28 10.75 -13.36
CA ASP A 85 -12.90 11.46 -12.23
C ASP A 85 -11.93 11.68 -11.06
N LEU A 86 -10.84 10.94 -11.01
CA LEU A 86 -9.88 10.94 -9.89
C LEU A 86 -8.49 11.42 -10.30
N GLN A 87 -8.01 11.02 -11.47
CA GLN A 87 -6.65 11.25 -11.97
C GLN A 87 -6.43 12.66 -12.55
N ARG A 88 -5.16 13.03 -12.60
CA ARG A 88 -4.71 14.28 -13.22
C ARG A 88 -4.47 14.07 -14.71
N PHE A 89 -5.04 14.97 -15.55
CA PHE A 89 -4.82 14.99 -17.00
C PHE A 89 -3.42 15.45 -17.44
N ASN A 90 -2.60 15.97 -16.51
CA ASN A 90 -1.27 16.52 -16.84
C ASN A 90 -0.25 15.47 -17.34
N ASN A 91 -0.65 14.21 -17.44
CA ASN A 91 0.17 13.14 -18.02
C ASN A 91 -0.10 12.93 -19.50
N ASN A 92 -0.63 13.94 -20.20
CA ASN A 92 -0.95 13.90 -21.63
C ASN A 92 -1.91 12.76 -22.03
N LEU A 93 -2.73 12.24 -21.10
CA LEU A 93 -3.75 11.21 -21.40
C LEU A 93 -4.84 11.70 -22.38
N ASP A 94 -4.86 12.98 -22.68
CA ASP A 94 -5.71 13.57 -23.72
C ASP A 94 -5.10 13.51 -25.15
N GLN A 95 -3.89 12.92 -25.28
CA GLN A 95 -3.20 12.75 -26.56
C GLN A 95 -3.16 11.27 -26.94
N LYS A 96 -3.55 10.98 -28.17
CA LYS A 96 -3.48 9.63 -28.74
C LYS A 96 -2.05 9.06 -28.71
N SER A 97 -1.04 9.91 -28.91
CA SER A 97 0.38 9.56 -28.87
C SER A 97 0.81 8.96 -27.53
N THR A 98 0.24 9.41 -26.39
CA THR A 98 0.55 8.84 -25.08
C THR A 98 0.21 7.35 -24.99
N PHE A 99 -0.94 6.94 -25.53
CA PHE A 99 -1.34 5.52 -25.54
C PHE A 99 -0.52 4.68 -26.52
N GLU A 100 -0.07 5.29 -27.64
CA GLU A 100 0.86 4.64 -28.57
C GLU A 100 2.24 4.41 -27.92
N GLU A 101 2.72 5.36 -27.11
CA GLU A 101 3.94 5.21 -26.30
C GLU A 101 3.78 4.14 -25.23
N LEU A 102 2.65 4.12 -24.49
CA LEU A 102 2.35 3.12 -23.47
C LEU A 102 2.37 1.70 -24.05
N SER A 103 1.94 1.52 -25.29
CA SER A 103 1.95 0.21 -25.97
C SER A 103 3.35 -0.29 -26.35
N LYS A 104 4.34 0.60 -26.43
CA LYS A 104 5.75 0.31 -26.78
C LYS A 104 6.68 0.27 -25.56
N ARG A 105 6.16 0.61 -24.40
CA ARG A 105 6.93 0.74 -23.15
C ARG A 105 7.51 -0.61 -22.70
N ASN A 106 8.67 -0.55 -22.07
CA ASN A 106 9.31 -1.71 -21.43
C ASN A 106 9.84 -1.31 -20.02
N PRO A 107 9.47 -2.03 -18.93
CA PRO A 107 8.52 -3.15 -18.87
C PRO A 107 7.05 -2.71 -18.96
N GLN A 108 6.16 -3.67 -18.98
CA GLN A 108 4.71 -3.51 -18.91
C GLN A 108 4.08 -2.58 -19.97
N PRO A 109 4.08 -3.00 -21.24
CA PRO A 109 3.31 -2.31 -22.29
C PRO A 109 1.81 -2.44 -22.02
N PHE A 110 1.06 -1.35 -22.11
CA PHE A 110 -0.40 -1.32 -22.04
C PHE A 110 -1.02 -1.08 -23.40
N PHE A 111 -1.95 -1.92 -23.77
CA PHE A 111 -2.64 -1.87 -25.06
C PHE A 111 -4.05 -1.31 -24.88
N ILE A 112 -4.52 -0.56 -25.87
CA ILE A 112 -5.91 -0.11 -25.95
C ILE A 112 -6.43 -0.42 -27.36
N GLU A 113 -7.65 -0.94 -27.46
CA GLU A 113 -8.28 -1.17 -28.74
C GLU A 113 -8.66 0.14 -29.43
N GLU A 114 -8.63 0.17 -30.77
CA GLU A 114 -8.86 1.40 -31.54
C GLU A 114 -10.25 2.02 -31.27
N ASN A 115 -11.29 1.20 -31.14
CA ASN A 115 -12.63 1.67 -30.81
C ASN A 115 -12.71 2.23 -29.38
N ASP A 116 -12.03 1.59 -28.43
CA ASP A 116 -11.94 2.06 -27.04
C ASP A 116 -11.18 3.40 -26.98
N MET A 117 -10.09 3.54 -27.74
CA MET A 117 -9.34 4.78 -27.86
C MET A 117 -10.22 5.91 -28.39
N LYS A 118 -10.95 5.68 -29.48
CA LYS A 118 -11.85 6.67 -30.06
C LYS A 118 -12.90 7.14 -29.05
N SER A 119 -13.56 6.20 -28.37
CA SER A 119 -14.55 6.51 -27.34
C SER A 119 -13.95 7.26 -26.15
N LEU A 120 -12.72 6.91 -25.74
CA LEU A 120 -12.01 7.60 -24.66
C LEU A 120 -11.72 9.07 -25.02
N MET A 121 -11.29 9.34 -26.26
CA MET A 121 -11.05 10.73 -26.74
C MET A 121 -12.33 11.57 -26.72
N GLU A 122 -13.52 10.98 -26.89
CA GLU A 122 -14.81 11.68 -26.79
C GLU A 122 -15.24 11.93 -25.34
N ILE A 123 -14.75 11.13 -24.40
CA ILE A 123 -15.07 11.21 -22.96
C ILE A 123 -14.18 12.21 -22.23
N ILE A 124 -12.89 12.25 -22.51
CA ILE A 124 -11.89 13.07 -21.83
C ILE A 124 -12.30 14.55 -21.68
N PRO A 125 -12.82 15.23 -22.73
CA PRO A 125 -13.20 16.64 -22.60
C PRO A 125 -14.24 16.94 -21.52
N TYR A 126 -15.12 15.97 -21.21
CA TYR A 126 -16.12 16.13 -20.15
C TYR A 126 -15.48 16.26 -18.76
N TRP A 127 -14.36 15.56 -18.53
CA TRP A 127 -13.70 15.47 -17.23
C TRP A 127 -12.63 16.53 -16.99
N LYS A 128 -12.25 17.33 -18.00
CA LYS A 128 -11.29 18.43 -17.82
C LYS A 128 -11.78 19.40 -16.75
N GLY A 129 -10.93 19.69 -15.77
CA GLY A 129 -11.25 20.55 -14.62
C GLY A 129 -12.14 19.92 -13.56
N LYS A 130 -12.43 18.61 -13.63
CA LYS A 130 -13.35 17.91 -12.71
C LYS A 130 -12.72 16.72 -11.97
N SER A 131 -11.46 16.42 -12.20
CA SER A 131 -10.79 15.34 -11.47
C SER A 131 -10.48 15.78 -10.04
N LEU A 132 -10.68 14.86 -9.08
CA LEU A 132 -10.46 15.17 -7.66
C LEU A 132 -9.01 15.57 -7.38
N VAL A 133 -8.07 14.66 -7.67
CA VAL A 133 -6.65 14.85 -7.33
C VAL A 133 -6.00 15.83 -8.30
N GLY A 134 -6.29 15.69 -9.59
CA GLY A 134 -5.61 16.44 -10.63
C GLY A 134 -6.01 17.89 -10.74
N ASP A 135 -7.28 18.19 -10.51
CA ASP A 135 -7.81 19.54 -10.67
C ASP A 135 -8.21 20.16 -9.33
N MET A 136 -9.15 19.56 -8.58
CA MET A 136 -9.73 20.17 -7.40
C MET A 136 -8.71 20.38 -6.29
N ILE A 137 -8.02 19.31 -5.88
CA ILE A 137 -7.01 19.37 -4.80
C ILE A 137 -5.81 20.21 -5.27
N HIS A 138 -5.32 19.98 -6.48
CA HIS A 138 -4.15 20.70 -7.00
C HIS A 138 -4.38 22.21 -7.07
N ASN A 139 -5.52 22.65 -7.63
CA ASN A 139 -5.85 24.08 -7.74
C ASN A 139 -6.01 24.73 -6.36
N GLU A 140 -6.61 24.03 -5.40
CA GLU A 140 -6.73 24.54 -4.02
C GLU A 140 -5.36 24.66 -3.32
N LEU A 141 -4.43 23.73 -3.58
CA LEU A 141 -3.06 23.80 -3.07
C LEU A 141 -2.29 24.98 -3.65
N LEU A 142 -2.43 25.24 -4.96
CA LEU A 142 -1.84 26.42 -5.64
C LEU A 142 -2.43 27.72 -5.05
N HIS A 143 -3.75 27.80 -4.95
CA HIS A 143 -4.44 28.98 -4.41
C HIS A 143 -3.99 29.32 -2.97
N LYS A 144 -3.64 28.29 -2.18
CA LYS A 144 -3.10 28.45 -0.82
C LYS A 144 -1.60 28.64 -0.73
N ASN A 145 -0.89 28.70 -1.85
CA ASN A 145 0.59 28.76 -1.93
C ASN A 145 1.28 27.60 -1.15
N LEU A 146 0.66 26.43 -1.11
CA LEU A 146 1.23 25.25 -0.46
C LEU A 146 2.14 24.45 -1.41
N ILE A 147 1.98 24.64 -2.72
CA ILE A 147 2.82 24.11 -3.79
C ILE A 147 3.12 25.23 -4.80
N SER A 148 4.18 25.09 -5.61
CA SER A 148 4.51 26.02 -6.69
C SER A 148 3.86 25.64 -8.01
N ASP A 149 3.76 26.60 -8.94
CA ASP A 149 3.26 26.38 -10.32
C ASP A 149 4.10 25.37 -11.13
N GLN A 150 5.32 25.05 -10.67
CA GLN A 150 6.20 24.09 -11.33
C GLN A 150 5.75 22.64 -11.11
N GLY A 151 4.58 22.44 -10.50
CA GLY A 151 3.94 21.15 -10.33
C GLY A 151 4.33 20.43 -9.02
N MET A 152 3.82 19.21 -8.88
CA MET A 152 3.92 18.39 -7.66
C MET A 152 5.34 18.03 -7.22
N PHE A 153 6.33 18.13 -8.09
CA PHE A 153 7.73 17.81 -7.83
C PHE A 153 8.59 19.02 -7.46
N ALA A 154 8.00 20.21 -7.35
CA ALA A 154 8.74 21.42 -7.04
C ALA A 154 9.24 21.48 -5.58
N SER A 155 8.62 20.71 -4.67
CA SER A 155 9.07 20.56 -3.30
C SER A 155 9.77 19.23 -3.09
N ILE A 156 11.00 19.24 -2.57
CA ILE A 156 11.77 18.02 -2.30
C ILE A 156 11.36 17.32 -1.00
N VAL A 157 10.68 18.00 -0.10
CA VAL A 157 10.36 17.46 1.22
C VAL A 157 8.99 16.81 1.29
N PRO A 158 7.86 17.49 1.05
CA PRO A 158 6.58 16.83 0.96
C PRO A 158 6.37 16.29 -0.46
N ASN A 159 6.29 14.99 -0.61
CA ASN A 159 5.93 14.36 -1.88
C ASN A 159 4.41 14.16 -1.96
N ILE A 160 3.72 15.11 -2.58
CA ILE A 160 2.25 15.07 -2.77
C ILE A 160 1.86 14.12 -3.91
N ALA A 161 2.81 13.78 -4.78
CA ALA A 161 2.52 13.11 -6.05
C ALA A 161 1.94 11.72 -5.88
N ILE A 162 2.21 11.03 -4.79
CA ILE A 162 2.00 9.60 -4.74
C ILE A 162 0.76 9.22 -3.96
N GLN A 163 0.41 9.98 -2.91
CA GLN A 163 -0.73 9.59 -2.10
C GLN A 163 -1.37 10.78 -1.38
N ILE A 164 -2.30 11.43 -2.02
CA ILE A 164 -3.39 12.01 -1.27
C ILE A 164 -4.40 10.88 -1.08
N GLY A 165 -4.01 9.85 -0.33
CA GLY A 165 -4.54 8.50 -0.16
C GLY A 165 -6.03 8.32 0.11
N THR A 166 -6.88 9.22 -0.37
CA THR A 166 -8.34 9.15 -0.23
C THR A 166 -8.99 8.29 -1.30
N THR A 167 -8.32 8.10 -2.43
CA THR A 167 -8.89 7.40 -3.59
C THR A 167 -8.47 5.94 -3.69
N GLU A 168 -7.64 5.47 -2.76
CA GLU A 168 -6.98 4.17 -2.83
C GLU A 168 -7.53 3.11 -1.86
N GLY A 169 -8.47 3.49 -0.97
CA GLY A 169 -9.05 2.54 -0.03
C GLY A 169 -8.04 1.98 0.99
N HIS A 170 -7.17 2.83 1.57
CA HIS A 170 -6.22 2.45 2.63
C HIS A 170 -6.95 2.16 3.95
N LEU A 171 -7.70 1.06 3.98
CA LEU A 171 -8.44 0.56 5.16
C LEU A 171 -8.80 -0.91 4.94
N SER A 172 -9.40 -1.54 5.95
CA SER A 172 -10.08 -2.83 5.82
C SER A 172 -11.58 -2.64 5.98
N ALA A 173 -12.35 -3.28 5.12
CA ALA A 173 -13.78 -3.36 5.29
C ALA A 173 -14.14 -4.36 6.39
N GLY A 174 -15.27 -4.13 7.08
CA GLY A 174 -15.79 -5.02 8.11
C GLY A 174 -16.50 -6.24 7.50
N TYR A 175 -15.74 -7.16 6.92
CA TYR A 175 -16.29 -8.36 6.28
C TYR A 175 -17.08 -9.25 7.24
N GLU A 176 -16.76 -9.26 8.55
CA GLU A 176 -17.57 -9.98 9.54
C GLU A 176 -18.99 -9.44 9.63
N LYS A 177 -19.18 -8.10 9.61
CA LYS A 177 -20.50 -7.46 9.58
C LYS A 177 -21.25 -7.87 8.31
N LEU A 178 -20.56 -7.79 7.17
CA LEU A 178 -21.12 -8.15 5.87
C LEU A 178 -21.58 -9.62 5.82
N LEU A 179 -20.76 -10.55 6.28
CA LEU A 179 -21.08 -11.99 6.30
C LEU A 179 -22.27 -12.30 7.20
N LYS A 180 -22.49 -11.52 8.27
CA LYS A 180 -23.63 -11.69 9.19
C LYS A 180 -24.94 -11.08 8.67
N GLN A 181 -24.87 -10.01 7.88
CA GLN A 181 -26.05 -9.24 7.45
C GLN A 181 -26.41 -9.47 5.98
N GLY A 182 -25.42 -9.74 5.11
CA GLY A 182 -25.62 -9.77 3.66
C GLY A 182 -26.00 -8.39 3.10
N TYR A 183 -26.14 -8.29 1.79
CA TYR A 183 -26.49 -7.03 1.13
C TYR A 183 -27.85 -6.49 1.56
N LYS A 184 -28.85 -7.37 1.73
CA LYS A 184 -30.19 -6.95 2.20
C LYS A 184 -30.19 -6.42 3.64
N GLY A 185 -29.38 -7.01 4.52
CA GLY A 185 -29.27 -6.54 5.89
C GLY A 185 -28.66 -5.13 5.96
N ILE A 186 -27.64 -4.83 5.16
CA ILE A 186 -27.07 -3.47 5.06
C ILE A 186 -28.11 -2.47 4.52
N ILE A 187 -28.88 -2.85 3.49
CA ILE A 187 -29.98 -1.98 2.96
C ILE A 187 -31.01 -1.71 4.05
N LYS A 188 -31.40 -2.72 4.80
CA LYS A 188 -32.36 -2.60 5.90
C LYS A 188 -31.83 -1.69 7.01
N GLU A 189 -30.58 -1.87 7.43
CA GLU A 189 -29.91 -1.02 8.43
C GLU A 189 -29.92 0.45 7.98
N ALA A 190 -29.56 0.71 6.71
CA ALA A 190 -29.59 2.07 6.14
C ALA A 190 -30.99 2.67 6.14
N ASP A 191 -32.02 1.88 5.78
CA ASP A 191 -33.40 2.30 5.75
C ASP A 191 -33.94 2.60 7.18
N ASP A 192 -33.62 1.75 8.14
CA ASP A 192 -34.02 1.93 9.56
C ASP A 192 -33.39 3.21 10.14
N HIS A 193 -32.08 3.46 9.90
CA HIS A 193 -31.42 4.71 10.30
C HIS A 193 -32.01 5.94 9.61
N GLN A 194 -32.25 5.86 8.28
CA GLN A 194 -32.82 6.97 7.52
C GLN A 194 -34.21 7.36 8.03
N LYS A 195 -35.07 6.39 8.35
CA LYS A 195 -36.41 6.62 8.93
C LYS A 195 -36.37 7.22 10.34
N SER A 196 -35.30 6.97 11.09
CA SER A 196 -35.12 7.51 12.46
C SER A 196 -34.58 8.94 12.49
N LEU A 197 -34.18 9.51 11.34
CA LEU A 197 -33.61 10.87 11.27
C LEU A 197 -34.64 11.91 11.68
N SER A 198 -34.22 12.82 12.58
CA SER A 198 -35.01 14.01 12.92
C SER A 198 -34.81 15.09 11.86
N LYS A 199 -35.90 15.67 11.36
CA LYS A 199 -35.84 16.83 10.44
C LYS A 199 -35.20 18.07 11.07
N ASN A 200 -35.03 18.10 12.40
CA ASN A 200 -34.36 19.19 13.13
C ASN A 200 -32.86 18.92 13.31
N ASP A 201 -32.31 17.80 12.80
CA ASP A 201 -30.89 17.54 12.80
C ASP A 201 -30.19 18.50 11.82
N ASN A 202 -29.17 19.23 12.28
CA ASN A 202 -28.43 20.16 11.42
C ASN A 202 -27.72 19.47 10.24
N GLU A 203 -27.48 18.16 10.33
CA GLU A 203 -26.83 17.32 9.32
C GLU A 203 -27.86 16.39 8.62
N PHE A 204 -29.16 16.75 8.63
CA PHE A 204 -30.23 15.90 8.11
C PHE A 204 -29.99 15.49 6.64
N ASP A 205 -29.69 16.48 5.79
CA ASP A 205 -29.53 16.22 4.34
C ASP A 205 -28.30 15.37 4.03
N GLU A 206 -27.18 15.61 4.74
CA GLU A 206 -25.95 14.81 4.60
C GLU A 206 -26.20 13.36 5.00
N LYS A 207 -26.79 13.14 6.18
CA LYS A 207 -27.11 11.79 6.67
C LYS A 207 -28.15 11.08 5.81
N TYR A 208 -29.17 11.80 5.38
CA TYR A 208 -30.20 11.27 4.47
C TYR A 208 -29.58 10.79 3.16
N ASN A 209 -28.75 11.63 2.54
CA ASN A 209 -28.06 11.30 1.28
C ASN A 209 -27.04 10.17 1.46
N PHE A 210 -26.36 10.09 2.61
CA PHE A 210 -25.46 8.98 2.91
C PHE A 210 -26.20 7.64 2.92
N TYR A 211 -27.31 7.53 3.66
CA TYR A 211 -28.09 6.29 3.70
C TYR A 211 -28.75 5.95 2.35
N GLU A 212 -29.19 6.98 1.61
CA GLU A 212 -29.74 6.76 0.28
C GLU A 212 -28.66 6.21 -0.68
N ALA A 213 -27.45 6.78 -0.65
CA ALA A 213 -26.34 6.28 -1.42
C ALA A 213 -25.96 4.83 -1.04
N VAL A 214 -25.92 4.49 0.25
CA VAL A 214 -25.72 3.10 0.70
C VAL A 214 -26.74 2.17 0.04
N LYS A 215 -28.03 2.53 0.05
CA LYS A 215 -29.10 1.71 -0.57
C LYS A 215 -28.89 1.55 -2.08
N ILE A 216 -28.49 2.61 -2.78
CA ILE A 216 -28.19 2.57 -4.23
C ILE A 216 -27.07 1.58 -4.51
N TYR A 217 -25.93 1.68 -3.79
CA TYR A 217 -24.77 0.81 -3.96
C TYR A 217 -25.11 -0.67 -3.73
N TYR A 218 -25.79 -0.97 -2.63
CA TYR A 218 -26.09 -2.36 -2.27
C TYR A 218 -27.19 -3.00 -3.14
N LYS A 219 -28.15 -2.21 -3.64
CA LYS A 219 -29.07 -2.66 -4.69
C LYS A 219 -28.34 -2.98 -6.00
N ALA A 220 -27.34 -2.17 -6.36
CA ALA A 220 -26.52 -2.43 -7.53
C ALA A 220 -25.64 -3.70 -7.35
N ALA A 221 -25.09 -3.95 -6.15
CA ALA A 221 -24.39 -5.18 -5.82
C ALA A 221 -25.29 -6.43 -5.95
N ILE A 222 -26.56 -6.35 -5.52
CA ILE A 222 -27.56 -7.41 -5.71
C ILE A 222 -27.80 -7.66 -7.21
N CYS A 223 -27.98 -6.59 -8.00
CA CYS A 223 -28.16 -6.71 -9.45
C CYS A 223 -26.92 -7.35 -10.11
N PHE A 224 -25.72 -6.97 -9.69
CA PHE A 224 -24.48 -7.52 -10.21
C PHE A 224 -24.33 -9.02 -9.88
N ALA A 225 -24.69 -9.43 -8.66
CA ALA A 225 -24.73 -10.85 -8.27
C ALA A 225 -25.74 -11.65 -9.09
N GLN A 226 -26.92 -11.07 -9.36
CA GLN A 226 -27.93 -11.69 -10.23
C GLN A 226 -27.40 -11.94 -11.65
N ARG A 227 -26.71 -10.94 -12.24
CA ARG A 227 -26.12 -11.07 -13.58
C ARG A 227 -25.09 -12.21 -13.66
N PHE A 228 -24.25 -12.37 -12.63
CA PHE A 228 -23.31 -13.50 -12.55
C PHE A 228 -24.03 -14.85 -12.36
N SER A 229 -25.14 -14.88 -11.61
CA SER A 229 -25.97 -16.08 -11.50
C SER A 229 -26.52 -16.50 -12.85
N ASP A 230 -27.12 -15.56 -13.57
CA ASP A 230 -27.71 -15.82 -14.90
C ASP A 230 -26.63 -16.31 -15.88
N LEU A 231 -25.50 -15.64 -15.94
CA LEU A 231 -24.36 -16.05 -16.78
C LEU A 231 -23.84 -17.45 -16.43
N ALA A 232 -23.72 -17.78 -15.14
CA ALA A 232 -23.25 -19.11 -14.70
C ALA A 232 -24.23 -20.22 -15.13
N HIS A 233 -25.54 -19.97 -15.00
CA HIS A 233 -26.56 -20.93 -15.47
C HIS A 233 -26.55 -21.10 -16.99
N ASP A 234 -26.39 -20.03 -17.76
CA ASP A 234 -26.27 -20.07 -19.21
C ASP A 234 -25.03 -20.86 -19.67
N LEU A 235 -23.92 -20.65 -18.99
CA LEU A 235 -22.69 -21.40 -19.25
C LEU A 235 -22.81 -22.88 -18.83
N ALA A 236 -23.53 -23.18 -17.74
CA ALA A 236 -23.77 -24.56 -17.33
C ALA A 236 -24.58 -25.35 -18.37
N ILE A 237 -25.58 -24.71 -18.99
CA ILE A 237 -26.36 -25.31 -20.10
C ILE A 237 -25.44 -25.62 -21.29
N LYS A 238 -24.48 -24.76 -21.61
CA LYS A 238 -23.54 -24.95 -22.72
C LYS A 238 -22.47 -26.02 -22.45
N ALA A 239 -22.09 -26.21 -21.18
CA ALA A 239 -21.07 -27.18 -20.76
C ALA A 239 -21.49 -28.63 -20.90
N GLN A 240 -22.78 -28.94 -21.04
CA GLN A 240 -23.40 -30.25 -21.41
C GLN A 240 -22.76 -31.48 -20.73
N GLY A 241 -22.86 -31.55 -19.41
CA GLY A 241 -22.40 -32.69 -18.63
C GLY A 241 -20.98 -32.50 -18.07
N GLY A 242 -20.62 -33.31 -17.14
CA GLY A 242 -19.30 -33.32 -16.54
C GLY A 242 -19.18 -32.43 -15.29
N GLN A 243 -17.94 -32.27 -14.84
CA GLN A 243 -17.62 -31.55 -13.59
C GLN A 243 -17.88 -30.03 -13.73
N ARG A 244 -17.54 -29.44 -14.89
CA ARG A 244 -17.70 -28.00 -15.10
C ARG A 244 -19.15 -27.54 -15.09
N GLU A 245 -20.07 -28.33 -15.62
CA GLU A 245 -21.50 -28.02 -15.53
C GLU A 245 -21.95 -27.93 -14.06
N LYS A 246 -21.54 -28.90 -13.22
CA LYS A 246 -21.89 -28.92 -11.81
C LYS A 246 -21.35 -27.70 -11.06
N GLU A 247 -20.07 -27.36 -11.35
CA GLU A 247 -19.43 -26.17 -10.77
C GLU A 247 -20.16 -24.89 -11.14
N LEU A 248 -20.49 -24.71 -12.43
CA LEU A 248 -21.21 -23.52 -12.90
C LEU A 248 -22.63 -23.43 -12.31
N ARG A 249 -23.33 -24.55 -12.12
CA ARG A 249 -24.63 -24.56 -11.39
C ARG A 249 -24.45 -24.15 -9.94
N THR A 250 -23.45 -24.68 -9.25
CA THR A 250 -23.12 -24.30 -7.87
C THR A 250 -22.82 -22.81 -7.78
N ILE A 251 -22.02 -22.27 -8.70
CA ILE A 251 -21.72 -20.83 -8.77
C ILE A 251 -23.00 -20.02 -8.98
N GLY A 252 -23.87 -20.43 -9.94
CA GLY A 252 -25.12 -19.75 -10.22
C GLY A 252 -26.06 -19.71 -9.00
N GLU A 253 -26.25 -20.85 -8.34
CA GLU A 253 -27.07 -20.95 -7.11
C GLU A 253 -26.50 -20.10 -5.97
N MET A 254 -25.18 -20.11 -5.77
CA MET A 254 -24.50 -19.31 -4.76
C MET A 254 -24.65 -17.81 -5.02
N MET A 255 -24.42 -17.36 -6.26
CA MET A 255 -24.59 -15.96 -6.64
C MET A 255 -26.05 -15.49 -6.50
N LEU A 256 -27.02 -16.34 -6.84
CA LEU A 256 -28.46 -16.07 -6.61
C LEU A 256 -28.75 -15.94 -5.11
N LYS A 257 -28.20 -16.82 -4.28
CA LYS A 257 -28.36 -16.78 -2.82
C LYS A 257 -27.93 -15.43 -2.25
N PHE A 258 -26.83 -14.82 -2.73
CA PHE A 258 -26.35 -13.51 -2.26
C PHE A 258 -27.31 -12.35 -2.54
N THR A 259 -28.25 -12.52 -3.45
CA THR A 259 -29.29 -11.50 -3.69
C THR A 259 -30.33 -11.42 -2.56
N THR A 260 -30.43 -12.47 -1.73
CA THR A 260 -31.49 -12.59 -0.71
C THR A 260 -31.02 -13.00 0.66
N ASN A 261 -29.96 -13.78 0.76
CA ASN A 261 -29.49 -14.44 1.98
C ASN A 261 -28.01 -14.17 2.24
N ILE A 262 -27.55 -14.60 3.41
CA ILE A 262 -26.15 -14.57 3.83
C ILE A 262 -25.43 -15.86 3.41
N PRO A 263 -24.09 -15.86 3.30
CA PRO A 263 -23.31 -17.07 3.12
C PRO A 263 -23.39 -17.98 4.36
N ASP A 264 -23.38 -19.28 4.14
CA ASP A 264 -23.50 -20.29 5.19
C ASP A 264 -22.35 -21.29 5.20
N THR A 265 -21.62 -21.43 4.06
CA THR A 265 -20.49 -22.33 3.93
C THR A 265 -19.19 -21.58 3.75
N PHE A 266 -18.06 -22.27 3.93
CA PHE A 266 -16.72 -21.71 3.69
C PHE A 266 -16.58 -21.20 2.25
N TYR A 267 -16.99 -21.99 1.25
CA TYR A 267 -16.93 -21.59 -0.16
C TYR A 267 -17.76 -20.32 -0.39
N GLU A 268 -19.01 -20.29 0.08
CA GLU A 268 -19.86 -19.10 -0.02
C GLU A 268 -19.24 -17.88 0.65
N ALA A 269 -18.63 -18.03 1.83
CA ALA A 269 -18.00 -16.93 2.55
C ALA A 269 -16.79 -16.36 1.79
N VAL A 270 -15.93 -17.22 1.23
CA VAL A 270 -14.78 -16.81 0.40
C VAL A 270 -15.26 -16.05 -0.84
N GLN A 271 -16.24 -16.62 -1.58
CA GLN A 271 -16.82 -15.98 -2.76
C GLN A 271 -17.49 -14.64 -2.43
N PHE A 272 -18.19 -14.53 -1.31
CA PHE A 272 -18.91 -13.31 -0.93
C PHE A 272 -17.94 -12.18 -0.57
N ILE A 273 -16.86 -12.50 0.16
CA ILE A 273 -15.76 -11.56 0.45
C ILE A 273 -15.13 -11.09 -0.87
N TRP A 274 -14.73 -12.04 -1.73
CA TRP A 274 -14.10 -11.69 -3.01
C TRP A 274 -15.02 -10.83 -3.88
N PHE A 275 -16.29 -11.22 -4.01
CA PHE A 275 -17.25 -10.49 -4.86
C PHE A 275 -17.46 -9.05 -4.38
N THR A 276 -17.54 -8.85 -3.06
CA THR A 276 -17.64 -7.51 -2.46
C THR A 276 -16.34 -6.72 -2.64
N GLN A 277 -15.19 -7.36 -2.47
CA GLN A 277 -13.87 -6.79 -2.75
C GLN A 277 -13.77 -6.34 -4.21
N ASN A 278 -14.22 -7.17 -5.16
CA ASN A 278 -14.23 -6.87 -6.58
C ASN A 278 -15.08 -5.62 -6.89
N ILE A 279 -16.27 -5.49 -6.28
CA ILE A 279 -17.10 -4.27 -6.41
C ILE A 279 -16.35 -3.04 -5.87
N ALA A 280 -15.73 -3.14 -4.70
CA ALA A 280 -14.96 -2.05 -4.13
C ALA A 280 -13.78 -1.66 -5.04
N ASN A 281 -13.09 -2.64 -5.64
CA ASN A 281 -12.00 -2.40 -6.59
C ASN A 281 -12.46 -1.63 -7.84
N ILE A 282 -13.68 -1.87 -8.33
CA ILE A 282 -14.26 -1.11 -9.46
C ILE A 282 -14.47 0.37 -9.09
N ILE A 283 -14.75 0.66 -7.82
CA ILE A 283 -15.06 2.00 -7.33
C ILE A 283 -13.79 2.83 -7.11
N TYR A 284 -12.74 2.22 -6.52
CA TYR A 284 -11.47 2.89 -6.24
C TYR A 284 -10.62 3.09 -7.50
N GLN A 285 -9.77 4.09 -7.47
CA GLN A 285 -8.78 4.32 -8.53
C GLN A 285 -7.74 3.20 -8.54
N ARG A 286 -7.15 2.98 -7.38
CA ARG A 286 -6.19 1.94 -7.07
C ARG A 286 -6.64 1.31 -5.77
N SER A 287 -6.92 0.03 -5.77
CA SER A 287 -7.44 -0.60 -4.57
C SER A 287 -6.33 -1.19 -3.73
N VAL A 288 -6.12 -0.60 -2.56
CA VAL A 288 -5.30 -1.15 -1.47
C VAL A 288 -6.17 -1.55 -0.28
N LEU A 289 -7.47 -1.78 -0.54
CA LEU A 289 -8.41 -2.30 0.45
C LEU A 289 -7.97 -3.70 0.88
N ALA A 290 -7.61 -3.85 2.16
CA ALA A 290 -7.11 -5.12 2.67
C ALA A 290 -8.26 -6.06 3.04
N PRO A 291 -8.26 -7.32 2.59
CA PRO A 291 -9.20 -8.32 3.07
C PRO A 291 -9.11 -8.58 4.57
N GLY A 292 -7.96 -8.30 5.18
CA GLY A 292 -7.74 -8.37 6.62
C GLY A 292 -7.43 -9.78 7.13
N ARG A 293 -7.91 -10.12 8.33
CA ARG A 293 -7.62 -11.37 9.05
C ARG A 293 -8.48 -12.54 8.55
N LEU A 294 -8.26 -12.95 7.31
CA LEU A 294 -9.10 -13.98 6.68
C LEU A 294 -9.03 -15.35 7.37
N ASP A 295 -7.90 -15.67 8.00
CA ASP A 295 -7.78 -16.89 8.80
C ASP A 295 -8.68 -16.88 10.06
N GLN A 296 -9.06 -15.68 10.56
CA GLN A 296 -9.99 -15.53 11.67
C GLN A 296 -11.45 -15.38 11.18
N ILE A 297 -11.66 -14.51 10.19
CA ILE A 297 -13.01 -14.22 9.63
C ILE A 297 -13.66 -15.49 9.06
N LEU A 298 -12.87 -16.30 8.35
CA LEU A 298 -13.34 -17.52 7.69
C LEU A 298 -13.31 -18.75 8.60
N TRP A 299 -12.63 -18.70 9.75
CA TRP A 299 -12.47 -19.85 10.65
C TRP A 299 -13.78 -20.51 11.09
N PRO A 300 -14.82 -19.77 11.51
CA PRO A 300 -16.09 -20.39 11.92
C PRO A 300 -16.77 -21.20 10.79
N TYR A 301 -16.67 -20.73 9.55
CA TYR A 301 -17.23 -21.38 8.36
C TYR A 301 -16.44 -22.67 8.03
N TYR A 302 -15.11 -22.56 8.00
CA TYR A 302 -14.23 -23.70 7.74
C TYR A 302 -14.41 -24.81 8.78
N GLN A 303 -14.35 -24.47 10.07
CA GLN A 303 -14.51 -25.42 11.17
C GLN A 303 -15.88 -26.13 11.12
N LYS A 304 -16.93 -25.39 10.83
CA LYS A 304 -18.29 -25.95 10.65
C LYS A 304 -18.31 -26.95 9.50
N ASP A 305 -17.84 -26.56 8.33
CA ASP A 305 -17.93 -27.36 7.11
C ASP A 305 -17.05 -28.62 7.16
N VAL A 306 -15.85 -28.52 7.75
CA VAL A 306 -14.99 -29.70 8.01
C VAL A 306 -15.69 -30.68 8.95
N ARG A 307 -16.30 -30.20 10.05
CA ARG A 307 -16.99 -31.06 11.03
C ARG A 307 -18.12 -31.89 10.41
N ILE A 308 -18.79 -31.36 9.41
CA ILE A 308 -19.91 -32.04 8.72
C ILE A 308 -19.48 -32.68 7.39
N ASN A 309 -18.19 -32.75 7.10
CA ASN A 309 -17.61 -33.26 5.84
C ASN A 309 -18.16 -32.56 4.58
N LYS A 310 -18.52 -31.28 4.66
CA LYS A 310 -19.02 -30.49 3.54
C LYS A 310 -17.90 -29.92 2.67
N ILE A 311 -16.71 -29.72 3.24
CA ILE A 311 -15.51 -29.28 2.53
C ILE A 311 -14.33 -30.18 2.88
N THR A 312 -13.47 -30.47 1.91
CA THR A 312 -12.18 -31.11 2.12
C THR A 312 -11.09 -30.04 2.31
N ARG A 313 -9.98 -30.43 2.94
CA ARG A 313 -8.83 -29.54 3.11
C ARG A 313 -8.25 -29.07 1.76
N GLU A 314 -8.23 -29.99 0.78
CA GLU A 314 -7.75 -29.74 -0.58
C GLU A 314 -8.61 -28.70 -1.30
N LEU A 315 -9.94 -28.78 -1.21
CA LEU A 315 -10.83 -27.78 -1.80
C LEU A 315 -10.70 -26.43 -1.08
N ALA A 316 -10.56 -26.42 0.25
CA ALA A 316 -10.32 -25.18 0.98
C ALA A 316 -9.00 -24.52 0.56
N LEU A 317 -7.93 -25.30 0.38
CA LEU A 317 -6.65 -24.83 -0.13
C LEU A 317 -6.79 -24.27 -1.55
N GLU A 318 -7.50 -24.96 -2.45
CA GLU A 318 -7.74 -24.51 -3.83
C GLU A 318 -8.49 -23.17 -3.88
N LEU A 319 -9.50 -22.98 -3.03
CA LEU A 319 -10.24 -21.71 -2.93
C LEU A 319 -9.36 -20.56 -2.41
N ILE A 320 -8.46 -20.81 -1.45
CA ILE A 320 -7.51 -19.82 -0.95
C ILE A 320 -6.47 -19.48 -2.03
N GLU A 321 -5.96 -20.48 -2.75
CA GLU A 321 -5.04 -20.29 -3.89
C GLU A 321 -5.70 -19.43 -4.97
N GLU A 322 -6.96 -19.72 -5.32
CA GLU A 322 -7.70 -18.94 -6.32
C GLU A 322 -8.00 -17.52 -5.83
N LEU A 323 -8.35 -17.33 -4.55
CA LEU A 323 -8.53 -15.99 -3.96
C LEU A 323 -7.26 -15.13 -4.12
N ASN A 324 -6.08 -15.71 -3.86
CA ASN A 324 -4.80 -15.01 -4.06
C ASN A 324 -4.58 -14.62 -5.53
N LEU A 325 -4.95 -15.48 -6.48
CA LEU A 325 -4.91 -15.15 -7.91
C LEU A 325 -5.88 -14.02 -8.25
N LYS A 326 -7.12 -14.08 -7.74
CA LYS A 326 -8.14 -13.04 -7.97
C LYS A 326 -7.68 -11.67 -7.48
N LEU A 327 -7.10 -11.58 -6.31
CA LEU A 327 -6.53 -10.34 -5.78
C LEU A 327 -5.36 -9.84 -6.64
N THR A 328 -4.66 -10.72 -7.36
CA THR A 328 -3.54 -10.40 -8.26
C THR A 328 -3.99 -9.91 -9.64
N TRP A 329 -5.20 -10.26 -10.10
CA TRP A 329 -5.74 -9.79 -11.39
C TRP A 329 -6.04 -8.28 -11.44
N ASN A 330 -5.92 -7.59 -10.32
CA ASN A 330 -6.10 -6.15 -10.24
C ASN A 330 -4.78 -5.43 -10.56
N VAL A 331 -4.69 -4.81 -11.73
CA VAL A 331 -3.49 -4.08 -12.18
C VAL A 331 -3.71 -2.58 -12.19
N THR A 332 -2.64 -1.81 -12.12
CA THR A 332 -2.67 -0.34 -12.14
C THR A 332 -1.76 0.21 -13.21
N LEU A 333 -2.29 1.07 -14.07
CA LEU A 333 -1.53 1.84 -15.03
C LEU A 333 -0.81 3.01 -14.36
N ILE A 334 0.51 3.08 -14.51
CA ILE A 334 1.30 4.27 -14.20
C ILE A 334 1.69 4.91 -15.53
N PRO A 335 1.19 6.12 -15.83
CA PRO A 335 1.24 6.66 -17.18
C PRO A 335 2.60 7.26 -17.59
N THR A 336 3.52 7.55 -16.67
CA THR A 336 4.80 8.20 -16.99
C THR A 336 6.02 7.32 -16.65
N GLU A 337 7.08 7.42 -17.46
CA GLU A 337 8.36 6.74 -17.19
C GLU A 337 8.96 7.16 -15.84
N LEU A 338 8.84 8.43 -15.45
CA LEU A 338 9.36 8.94 -14.17
C LEU A 338 8.73 8.23 -12.98
N THR A 339 7.41 8.01 -13.01
CA THR A 339 6.73 7.24 -11.98
C THR A 339 7.04 5.74 -12.04
N MET A 340 7.45 5.21 -13.21
CA MET A 340 7.94 3.83 -13.31
C MET A 340 9.26 3.60 -12.58
N ILE A 341 10.12 4.62 -12.53
CA ILE A 341 11.38 4.57 -11.76
C ILE A 341 11.09 4.44 -10.27
N ALA A 342 9.98 4.99 -9.80
CA ALA A 342 9.62 5.10 -8.38
C ALA A 342 8.72 3.98 -7.86
N ASN A 343 7.98 3.31 -8.72
CA ASN A 343 7.00 2.30 -8.34
C ASN A 343 7.10 1.06 -9.21
N ALA A 344 6.85 -0.08 -8.62
CA ALA A 344 6.51 -1.27 -9.38
C ALA A 344 5.14 -1.06 -10.01
N LEU A 345 5.07 -1.25 -11.31
CA LEU A 345 3.86 -1.13 -12.07
C LEU A 345 2.88 -2.26 -11.77
N GLY A 346 1.61 -1.97 -11.92
CA GLY A 346 0.56 -2.97 -11.91
C GLY A 346 0.25 -3.55 -10.55
N GLN A 347 0.64 -2.90 -9.44
CA GLN A 347 0.48 -3.50 -8.13
C GLN A 347 -0.46 -2.72 -7.23
N ASN A 348 -1.53 -3.40 -6.82
CA ASN A 348 -2.45 -2.98 -5.78
C ASN A 348 -2.23 -3.91 -4.58
N THR A 349 -1.64 -3.40 -3.52
CA THR A 349 -1.30 -4.20 -2.34
C THR A 349 -2.55 -4.49 -1.51
N GLN A 350 -3.18 -5.63 -1.75
CA GLN A 350 -4.33 -6.11 -0.99
C GLN A 350 -3.86 -7.13 0.04
N THR A 351 -3.40 -6.63 1.18
CA THR A 351 -2.70 -7.40 2.20
C THR A 351 -3.64 -8.34 2.95
N ILE A 352 -3.28 -9.61 3.05
CA ILE A 352 -3.92 -10.59 3.94
C ILE A 352 -3.08 -10.69 5.22
N THR A 353 -3.74 -10.59 6.37
CA THR A 353 -3.10 -10.74 7.68
C THR A 353 -3.52 -12.05 8.31
N ILE A 354 -2.56 -12.79 8.90
CA ILE A 354 -2.84 -14.07 9.58
C ILE A 354 -2.17 -14.15 10.95
N SER A 355 -2.67 -15.04 11.80
CA SER A 355 -2.18 -15.30 13.15
C SER A 355 -2.19 -14.08 14.09
N GLY A 356 -1.31 -14.03 15.08
CA GLY A 356 -1.26 -12.96 16.09
C GLY A 356 -2.17 -13.21 17.28
N LEU A 357 -2.72 -12.16 17.87
CA LEU A 357 -3.56 -12.23 19.07
C LEU A 357 -5.05 -12.24 18.74
N ASN A 358 -5.82 -12.97 19.52
CA ASN A 358 -7.28 -12.79 19.65
C ASN A 358 -7.57 -11.52 20.45
N LYS A 359 -8.82 -11.02 20.41
CA LYS A 359 -9.26 -9.84 21.18
C LYS A 359 -8.98 -9.96 22.68
N ASP A 360 -9.00 -11.16 23.21
CA ASP A 360 -8.70 -11.46 24.64
C ASP A 360 -7.19 -11.61 24.95
N GLY A 361 -6.32 -11.41 23.95
CA GLY A 361 -4.86 -11.51 24.11
C GLY A 361 -4.29 -12.93 24.03
N THR A 362 -5.10 -13.95 23.73
CA THR A 362 -4.62 -15.32 23.47
C THR A 362 -4.10 -15.47 22.04
N ASP A 363 -3.29 -16.52 21.79
CA ASP A 363 -2.81 -16.83 20.43
C ASP A 363 -3.96 -17.21 19.51
N SER A 364 -3.98 -16.66 18.29
CA SER A 364 -5.05 -16.88 17.30
C SER A 364 -4.68 -17.82 16.16
N THR A 365 -3.50 -18.44 16.21
CA THR A 365 -3.05 -19.38 15.16
C THR A 365 -3.99 -20.58 15.06
N ASN A 366 -4.50 -20.85 13.87
CA ASN A 366 -5.44 -21.94 13.60
C ASN A 366 -5.08 -22.67 12.29
N GLU A 367 -5.85 -23.68 11.89
CA GLU A 367 -5.56 -24.49 10.69
C GLU A 367 -5.59 -23.65 9.39
N LEU A 368 -6.47 -22.63 9.29
CA LEU A 368 -6.47 -21.73 8.14
C LEU A 368 -5.19 -20.91 8.05
N SER A 369 -4.58 -20.53 9.19
CA SER A 369 -3.27 -19.84 9.16
C SER A 369 -2.21 -20.69 8.45
N TYR A 370 -2.19 -22.01 8.67
CA TYR A 370 -1.32 -22.93 7.93
C TYR A 370 -1.71 -23.11 6.47
N LEU A 371 -3.01 -23.14 6.13
CA LEU A 371 -3.48 -23.24 4.76
C LEU A 371 -3.09 -21.99 3.93
N PHE A 372 -3.15 -20.80 4.51
CA PHE A 372 -2.65 -19.58 3.86
C PHE A 372 -1.15 -19.64 3.57
N LEU A 373 -0.33 -20.16 4.51
CA LEU A 373 1.10 -20.38 4.25
C LEU A 373 1.34 -21.37 3.10
N GLU A 374 0.56 -22.45 3.04
CA GLU A 374 0.67 -23.44 1.97
C GLU A 374 0.25 -22.87 0.62
N ALA A 375 -0.84 -22.14 0.54
CA ALA A 375 -1.30 -21.47 -0.66
C ALA A 375 -0.23 -20.53 -1.23
N TYR A 376 0.44 -19.75 -0.37
CA TYR A 376 1.53 -18.87 -0.78
C TYR A 376 2.74 -19.61 -1.35
N LYS A 377 3.11 -20.76 -0.76
CA LYS A 377 4.18 -21.63 -1.29
C LYS A 377 3.84 -22.15 -2.69
N ASN A 378 2.56 -22.50 -2.92
CA ASN A 378 2.12 -23.14 -4.15
C ASN A 378 1.98 -22.13 -5.30
N ILE A 379 1.39 -20.96 -5.05
CA ILE A 379 0.98 -20.03 -6.10
C ILE A 379 2.04 -18.97 -6.40
N LYS A 380 2.78 -18.47 -5.38
CA LYS A 380 3.80 -17.45 -5.56
C LYS A 380 3.27 -16.22 -6.30
N VAL A 381 2.28 -15.55 -5.71
CA VAL A 381 1.70 -14.31 -6.25
C VAL A 381 2.41 -13.08 -5.70
N PHE A 382 2.34 -11.97 -6.44
CA PHE A 382 3.07 -10.74 -6.12
C PHE A 382 2.19 -9.64 -5.49
N THR A 383 0.89 -9.61 -5.75
CA THR A 383 0.03 -8.49 -5.34
C THR A 383 -0.50 -8.62 -3.93
N THR A 384 -0.60 -9.83 -3.41
CA THR A 384 -1.03 -10.08 -2.05
C THR A 384 0.19 -10.21 -1.16
N ASP A 385 0.44 -9.22 -0.29
CA ASP A 385 1.37 -9.40 0.81
C ASP A 385 0.72 -10.28 1.88
N LEU A 386 1.39 -11.35 2.30
CA LEU A 386 0.98 -12.12 3.47
C LEU A 386 1.68 -11.59 4.71
N SER A 387 0.95 -10.84 5.51
CA SER A 387 1.42 -10.30 6.78
C SER A 387 1.20 -11.30 7.90
N ILE A 388 2.30 -11.78 8.48
CA ILE A 388 2.31 -12.78 9.55
C ILE A 388 2.55 -12.07 10.86
N ARG A 389 1.56 -12.04 11.72
CA ARG A 389 1.67 -11.48 13.06
C ARG A 389 2.27 -12.51 14.00
N VAL A 390 3.23 -12.07 14.80
CA VAL A 390 3.91 -12.89 15.82
C VAL A 390 3.97 -12.15 17.15
N HIS A 391 3.99 -12.92 18.23
CA HIS A 391 4.14 -12.43 19.60
C HIS A 391 4.94 -13.44 20.42
N LYS A 392 5.32 -13.08 21.64
CA LYS A 392 6.16 -13.93 22.52
C LYS A 392 5.66 -15.37 22.70
N ASN A 393 4.33 -15.59 22.61
CA ASN A 393 3.70 -16.89 22.77
C ASN A 393 3.32 -17.57 21.46
N THR A 394 3.69 -17.03 20.29
CA THR A 394 3.42 -17.67 19.00
C THR A 394 3.98 -19.09 18.97
N PRO A 395 3.20 -20.11 18.54
CA PRO A 395 3.65 -21.49 18.48
C PRO A 395 4.93 -21.61 17.62
N THR A 396 5.99 -22.17 18.22
CA THR A 396 7.30 -22.33 17.54
C THR A 396 7.17 -23.06 16.21
N LYS A 397 6.29 -24.08 16.12
CA LYS A 397 6.04 -24.80 14.87
C LYS A 397 5.51 -23.85 13.79
N PHE A 398 4.49 -23.06 14.10
CA PHE A 398 3.91 -22.10 13.14
C PHE A 398 4.94 -21.09 12.67
N PHE A 399 5.72 -20.50 13.59
CA PHE A 399 6.72 -19.50 13.21
C PHE A 399 7.81 -20.10 12.30
N LYS A 400 8.28 -21.34 12.59
CA LYS A 400 9.23 -22.03 11.70
C LYS A 400 8.62 -22.39 10.34
N ASP A 401 7.36 -22.85 10.30
CA ASP A 401 6.64 -23.15 9.06
C ASP A 401 6.47 -21.88 8.21
N ALA A 402 6.15 -20.74 8.84
CA ALA A 402 6.09 -19.46 8.21
C ALA A 402 7.44 -19.03 7.60
N ILE A 403 8.53 -19.13 8.35
CA ILE A 403 9.88 -18.86 7.85
C ILE A 403 10.21 -19.78 6.66
N SER A 404 9.74 -21.03 6.67
CA SER A 404 10.01 -21.98 5.57
C SER A 404 9.41 -21.55 4.22
N VAL A 405 8.44 -20.61 4.21
CA VAL A 405 7.86 -20.03 2.98
C VAL A 405 8.92 -19.34 2.14
N PHE A 406 9.95 -18.74 2.77
CA PHE A 406 11.06 -18.09 2.07
C PHE A 406 11.88 -19.01 1.16
N LYS A 407 11.76 -20.33 1.32
CA LYS A 407 12.34 -21.31 0.36
C LYS A 407 11.64 -21.28 -1.00
N SER A 408 10.43 -20.73 -1.06
CA SER A 408 9.60 -20.71 -2.27
C SER A 408 9.36 -19.30 -2.80
N THR A 409 9.17 -18.31 -1.92
CA THR A 409 8.83 -16.93 -2.30
C THR A 409 9.23 -15.95 -1.20
N SER A 410 9.54 -14.71 -1.58
CA SER A 410 9.75 -13.58 -0.66
C SER A 410 8.46 -12.79 -0.35
N GLY A 411 7.29 -13.34 -0.68
CA GLY A 411 6.00 -12.66 -0.61
C GLY A 411 5.41 -12.45 0.80
N ILE A 412 6.17 -12.67 1.87
CA ILE A 412 5.70 -12.56 3.26
C ILE A 412 6.50 -11.54 4.08
N ALA A 413 5.88 -11.05 5.15
CA ALA A 413 6.52 -10.19 6.14
C ALA A 413 6.06 -10.55 7.55
N PHE A 414 6.91 -10.29 8.57
CA PHE A 414 6.61 -10.55 9.97
C PHE A 414 6.39 -9.25 10.75
N TYR A 415 5.40 -9.25 11.63
CA TYR A 415 4.96 -8.12 12.45
C TYR A 415 4.88 -8.52 13.91
N ASN A 416 5.46 -7.70 14.79
CA ASN A 416 5.59 -7.98 16.21
C ASN A 416 4.44 -7.35 17.01
N ASP A 417 3.49 -8.19 17.47
CA ASP A 417 2.36 -7.73 18.27
C ASP A 417 2.80 -7.08 19.59
N ASP A 418 3.89 -7.58 20.20
CA ASP A 418 4.39 -7.05 21.48
C ASP A 418 4.88 -5.58 21.37
N VAL A 419 5.12 -5.08 20.14
CA VAL A 419 5.50 -3.68 19.85
C VAL A 419 4.36 -2.91 19.22
N ILE A 420 3.62 -3.52 18.27
CA ILE A 420 2.57 -2.84 17.51
C ILE A 420 1.34 -2.57 18.37
N VAL A 421 0.91 -3.51 19.20
CA VAL A 421 -0.27 -3.34 20.07
C VAL A 421 -0.12 -2.15 21.00
N PRO A 422 0.98 -2.00 21.78
CA PRO A 422 1.19 -0.79 22.59
C PRO A 422 1.22 0.53 21.78
N ALA A 423 1.74 0.52 20.54
CA ALA A 423 1.74 1.70 19.69
C ALA A 423 0.32 2.08 19.22
N LEU A 424 -0.52 1.10 18.92
CA LEU A 424 -1.93 1.30 18.56
C LEU A 424 -2.75 1.80 19.77
N GLU A 425 -2.58 1.22 20.97
CA GLU A 425 -3.22 1.71 22.21
C GLU A 425 -2.85 3.17 22.48
N LYS A 426 -1.56 3.49 22.38
CA LYS A 426 -1.10 4.88 22.54
C LYS A 426 -1.69 5.83 21.51
N SER A 427 -2.04 5.33 20.32
CA SER A 427 -2.73 6.09 19.27
C SER A 427 -4.22 6.28 19.57
N GLY A 428 -4.79 5.52 20.52
CA GLY A 428 -6.17 5.66 20.96
C GLY A 428 -7.10 4.49 20.68
N TYR A 429 -6.58 3.33 20.23
CA TYR A 429 -7.37 2.09 20.15
C TYR A 429 -7.64 1.50 21.53
N SER A 430 -8.79 0.83 21.72
CA SER A 430 -8.96 -0.07 22.85
C SER A 430 -7.99 -1.25 22.74
N ILE A 431 -7.68 -1.93 23.85
CA ILE A 431 -6.78 -3.07 23.84
C ILE A 431 -7.31 -4.21 22.97
N GLU A 432 -8.62 -4.46 22.98
CA GLU A 432 -9.29 -5.50 22.20
C GLU A 432 -9.20 -5.19 20.70
N ASP A 433 -9.42 -3.93 20.29
CA ASP A 433 -9.32 -3.50 18.90
C ASP A 433 -7.85 -3.44 18.44
N ALA A 434 -6.92 -3.10 19.34
CA ALA A 434 -5.49 -3.16 19.08
C ALA A 434 -5.00 -4.62 18.91
N HIS A 435 -5.50 -5.57 19.71
CA HIS A 435 -5.24 -7.00 19.51
C HIS A 435 -5.75 -7.53 18.18
N ASP A 436 -6.83 -6.96 17.63
CA ASP A 436 -7.44 -7.38 16.35
C ASP A 436 -6.97 -6.56 15.16
N TYR A 437 -5.79 -5.96 15.23
CA TYR A 437 -5.27 -5.17 14.12
C TYR A 437 -4.95 -6.01 12.88
N ILE A 438 -4.98 -5.36 11.74
CA ILE A 438 -4.50 -5.88 10.45
C ILE A 438 -3.38 -5.01 9.92
N VAL A 439 -2.74 -5.48 8.87
CA VAL A 439 -1.82 -4.67 8.05
C VAL A 439 -2.52 -4.29 6.75
N ILE A 440 -2.40 -3.02 6.36
CA ILE A 440 -2.90 -2.51 5.07
C ILE A 440 -1.74 -1.94 4.25
N GLY A 441 -1.98 -1.76 2.95
CA GLY A 441 -0.97 -1.19 2.05
C GLY A 441 0.32 -1.98 2.10
N CYS A 442 1.38 -1.31 2.54
CA CYS A 442 2.72 -1.90 2.61
C CYS A 442 2.99 -2.60 3.95
N VAL A 443 2.94 -1.83 5.05
CA VAL A 443 3.37 -2.29 6.39
C VAL A 443 2.54 -1.65 7.52
N GLU A 444 1.42 -1.03 7.20
CA GLU A 444 0.71 -0.12 8.09
C GLU A 444 -0.32 -0.86 8.96
N PRO A 445 -0.13 -0.93 10.29
CA PRO A 445 -1.14 -1.51 11.18
C PRO A 445 -2.38 -0.61 11.28
N THR A 446 -3.56 -1.23 11.29
CA THR A 446 -4.85 -0.55 11.47
C THR A 446 -5.90 -1.51 12.05
N GLY A 447 -6.99 -0.99 12.59
CA GLY A 447 -8.08 -1.83 13.09
C GLY A 447 -8.86 -2.53 11.98
N GLN A 448 -9.32 -3.75 12.27
CA GLN A 448 -10.12 -4.59 11.38
C GLN A 448 -11.55 -4.06 11.26
N GLY A 449 -11.90 -3.42 10.14
CA GLY A 449 -13.27 -2.97 9.85
C GLY A 449 -13.83 -1.87 10.76
N ASN A 450 -12.99 -1.17 11.51
CA ASN A 450 -13.42 -0.13 12.47
C ASN A 450 -12.65 1.19 12.34
N SER A 451 -11.72 1.26 11.38
CA SER A 451 -10.77 2.37 11.32
C SER A 451 -10.63 2.95 9.92
N PHE A 452 -10.41 4.26 9.85
CA PHE A 452 -9.79 4.92 8.71
C PHE A 452 -8.49 5.58 9.17
N ALA A 453 -7.38 4.87 8.99
CA ALA A 453 -6.07 5.34 9.44
C ALA A 453 -5.43 6.36 8.49
N ALA A 454 -5.92 6.49 7.27
CA ALA A 454 -5.35 7.33 6.21
C ALA A 454 -3.81 7.19 6.16
N THR A 455 -3.34 5.95 6.17
CA THR A 455 -1.93 5.59 6.09
C THR A 455 -1.38 5.99 4.72
N GLY A 456 -0.07 6.24 4.63
CA GLY A 456 0.51 6.75 3.40
C GLY A 456 -0.01 8.14 2.98
N ARG A 457 -0.54 8.93 3.94
CA ARG A 457 -1.15 10.24 3.64
C ARG A 457 -0.16 11.25 3.14
N MET A 458 0.98 11.35 3.81
CA MET A 458 2.08 12.24 3.44
C MET A 458 3.41 11.48 3.53
N PHE A 459 4.30 11.77 2.59
CA PHE A 459 5.66 11.25 2.57
C PHE A 459 6.67 12.36 2.77
N MET A 460 7.72 12.12 3.56
CA MET A 460 8.70 13.13 3.92
C MET A 460 10.13 12.67 3.63
N ASN A 461 10.81 13.40 2.76
CA ASN A 461 12.22 13.21 2.43
C ASN A 461 13.10 13.83 3.51
N LEU A 462 13.57 13.03 4.46
CA LEU A 462 14.40 13.53 5.58
C LEU A 462 15.77 14.08 5.13
N PRO A 463 16.52 13.47 4.20
CA PRO A 463 17.72 14.08 3.62
C PRO A 463 17.44 15.43 2.94
N GLY A 464 16.29 15.57 2.30
CA GLY A 464 15.86 16.84 1.69
C GLY A 464 15.68 17.96 2.73
N ILE A 465 15.23 17.63 3.95
CA ILE A 465 15.18 18.61 5.07
C ILE A 465 16.58 19.11 5.43
N LEU A 466 17.57 18.21 5.48
CA LEU A 466 18.97 18.60 5.72
C LEU A 466 19.51 19.44 4.56
N GLU A 467 19.18 19.11 3.30
CA GLU A 467 19.54 19.92 2.14
C GLU A 467 19.01 21.36 2.27
N LEU A 468 17.72 21.52 2.63
CA LEU A 468 17.13 22.85 2.87
C LEU A 468 17.84 23.58 4.03
N THR A 469 18.26 22.88 5.08
CA THR A 469 18.99 23.46 6.19
C THR A 469 20.35 24.02 5.74
N LEU A 470 21.09 23.23 4.95
CA LEU A 470 22.42 23.60 4.44
C LEU A 470 22.38 24.70 3.37
N ASN A 471 21.20 25.01 2.82
CA ASN A 471 20.99 26.01 1.78
C ASN A 471 19.98 27.10 2.23
N ASN A 472 19.87 27.38 3.54
CA ASN A 472 18.99 28.42 4.12
C ASN A 472 17.55 28.40 3.53
N GLY A 473 16.98 27.20 3.40
CA GLY A 473 15.63 26.98 2.90
C GLY A 473 15.50 26.90 1.37
N TYR A 474 16.55 27.11 0.62
CA TYR A 474 16.51 27.02 -0.86
C TYR A 474 16.66 25.57 -1.33
N SER A 475 15.80 25.16 -2.25
CA SER A 475 15.88 23.86 -2.91
C SER A 475 17.01 23.86 -3.93
N GLY A 476 17.89 22.89 -3.86
CA GLY A 476 18.96 22.72 -4.84
C GLY A 476 18.47 22.29 -6.23
N MET A 477 17.26 21.75 -6.32
CA MET A 477 16.65 21.34 -7.59
C MET A 477 15.98 22.51 -8.32
N SER A 478 15.16 23.28 -7.61
CA SER A 478 14.39 24.38 -8.23
C SER A 478 15.07 25.74 -8.10
N GLY A 479 16.03 25.90 -7.19
CA GLY A 479 16.63 27.20 -6.85
C GLY A 479 15.67 28.14 -6.11
N LEU A 480 14.46 27.67 -5.75
CA LEU A 480 13.44 28.47 -5.07
C LEU A 480 13.53 28.27 -3.55
N LEU A 481 13.05 29.28 -2.79
CA LEU A 481 12.84 29.14 -1.36
C LEU A 481 11.68 28.16 -1.13
N ASP A 482 12.01 26.94 -0.73
CA ASP A 482 11.05 25.84 -0.53
C ASP A 482 10.96 25.41 0.94
N GLY A 483 11.83 25.90 1.79
CA GLY A 483 11.84 25.71 3.24
C GLY A 483 11.78 27.01 4.03
N LEU A 484 12.04 26.90 5.32
CA LEU A 484 12.20 28.03 6.22
C LEU A 484 13.58 28.67 6.03
N ALA A 485 13.68 30.00 5.98
CA ALA A 485 14.98 30.68 6.06
C ALA A 485 15.52 30.56 7.50
N THR A 486 16.42 29.61 7.71
CA THR A 486 16.97 29.27 9.04
C THR A 486 18.28 29.98 9.38
N GLY A 487 18.76 30.83 8.47
CA GLY A 487 20.01 31.57 8.59
C GLY A 487 21.11 31.04 7.64
N ASP A 488 22.12 31.88 7.38
CA ASP A 488 23.25 31.48 6.56
C ASP A 488 24.10 30.43 7.29
N PRO A 489 24.30 29.22 6.73
CA PRO A 489 25.11 28.17 7.35
C PRO A 489 26.56 28.57 7.66
N ALA A 490 27.07 29.61 7.01
CA ALA A 490 28.41 30.16 7.32
C ALA A 490 28.51 30.67 8.77
N PHE A 491 27.41 30.99 9.42
CA PHE A 491 27.37 31.46 10.80
C PHE A 491 27.06 30.35 11.82
N PHE A 492 26.86 29.10 11.40
CA PHE A 492 26.68 27.98 12.32
C PHE A 492 28.04 27.53 12.87
N THR A 493 28.44 28.12 13.98
CA THR A 493 29.77 27.92 14.59
C THR A 493 29.86 26.67 15.46
N THR A 494 28.73 26.13 15.87
CA THR A 494 28.58 24.89 16.64
C THR A 494 27.67 23.89 15.95
N PHE A 495 27.80 22.62 16.30
CA PHE A 495 26.86 21.60 15.81
C PHE A 495 25.43 21.91 16.28
N ASP A 496 25.25 22.48 17.48
CA ASP A 496 23.94 22.85 18.01
C ASP A 496 23.28 23.95 17.17
N ASP A 497 24.03 24.90 16.59
CA ASP A 497 23.47 25.91 15.68
C ASP A 497 22.86 25.24 14.44
N LEU A 498 23.62 24.34 13.79
CA LEU A 498 23.14 23.58 12.64
C LEU A 498 21.94 22.68 13.02
N TYR A 499 22.03 21.99 14.14
CA TYR A 499 21.00 21.06 14.59
C TYR A 499 19.69 21.79 14.92
N ASN A 500 19.75 22.95 15.54
CA ASN A 500 18.57 23.80 15.80
C ASN A 500 17.95 24.32 14.49
N ALA A 501 18.78 24.71 13.50
CA ALA A 501 18.29 25.08 12.18
C ALA A 501 17.59 23.89 11.48
N PHE A 502 18.16 22.68 11.58
CA PHE A 502 17.54 21.46 11.08
C PHE A 502 16.18 21.16 11.78
N ILE A 503 16.12 21.31 13.09
CA ILE A 503 14.83 21.17 13.84
C ILE A 503 13.81 22.19 13.31
N GLY A 504 14.20 23.44 13.10
CA GLY A 504 13.32 24.46 12.52
C GLY A 504 12.77 24.05 11.14
N GLN A 505 13.62 23.53 10.25
CA GLN A 505 13.20 23.02 8.95
C GLN A 505 12.27 21.80 9.07
N LEU A 506 12.57 20.87 9.99
CA LEU A 506 11.75 19.69 10.23
C LEU A 506 10.33 20.07 10.67
N LEU A 507 10.21 20.95 11.66
CA LEU A 507 8.92 21.40 12.19
C LEU A 507 8.09 22.16 11.15
N PHE A 508 8.75 23.05 10.37
CA PHE A 508 8.10 23.77 9.29
C PHE A 508 7.53 22.80 8.22
N ASN A 509 8.28 21.78 7.83
CA ASN A 509 7.85 20.84 6.80
C ASN A 509 6.82 19.82 7.33
N ILE A 510 6.83 19.47 8.61
CA ILE A 510 5.75 18.71 9.24
C ILE A 510 4.44 19.52 9.16
N ASP A 511 4.44 20.79 9.57
CA ASP A 511 3.24 21.64 9.52
C ASP A 511 2.74 21.80 8.07
N ARG A 512 3.62 22.10 7.13
CA ARG A 512 3.29 22.22 5.71
C ARG A 512 2.66 20.94 5.17
N SER A 513 3.20 19.77 5.50
CA SER A 513 2.65 18.47 5.11
C SER A 513 1.22 18.27 5.64
N ILE A 514 0.98 18.72 6.88
CA ILE A 514 -0.35 18.67 7.51
C ILE A 514 -1.34 19.61 6.83
N GLN A 515 -0.91 20.84 6.47
CA GLN A 515 -1.76 21.78 5.71
C GLN A 515 -2.16 21.21 4.34
N ILE A 516 -1.24 20.56 3.65
CA ILE A 516 -1.49 19.88 2.37
C ILE A 516 -2.49 18.72 2.57
N ALA A 517 -2.29 17.89 3.59
CA ALA A 517 -3.20 16.79 3.90
C ALA A 517 -4.62 17.29 4.23
N LYS A 518 -4.75 18.42 4.96
CA LYS A 518 -6.04 19.04 5.26
C LYS A 518 -6.79 19.49 4.01
N VAL A 519 -6.10 20.00 2.99
CA VAL A 519 -6.73 20.35 1.71
C VAL A 519 -7.28 19.09 1.04
N GLY A 520 -6.47 18.04 0.92
CA GLY A 520 -6.90 16.77 0.37
C GLY A 520 -8.09 16.16 1.10
N ASP A 521 -8.09 16.19 2.44
CA ASP A 521 -9.21 15.72 3.25
C ASP A 521 -10.50 16.49 2.96
N LYS A 522 -10.44 17.84 2.92
CA LYS A 522 -11.61 18.68 2.64
C LYS A 522 -12.23 18.42 1.29
N GLU A 523 -11.40 18.28 0.26
CA GLU A 523 -11.91 18.02 -1.09
C GLU A 523 -12.47 16.58 -1.21
N ALA A 524 -11.84 15.61 -0.53
CA ALA A 524 -12.37 14.24 -0.48
C ALA A 524 -13.73 14.16 0.23
N MET A 525 -13.91 14.88 1.35
CA MET A 525 -15.19 14.95 2.05
C MET A 525 -16.34 15.46 1.16
N LYS A 526 -16.04 16.38 0.24
CA LYS A 526 -17.05 16.94 -0.67
C LYS A 526 -17.33 16.06 -1.88
N HIS A 527 -16.28 15.44 -2.46
CA HIS A 527 -16.32 14.90 -3.82
C HIS A 527 -16.04 13.40 -3.92
N PHE A 528 -15.53 12.78 -2.87
CA PHE A 528 -15.10 11.38 -2.89
C PHE A 528 -15.57 10.60 -1.66
N GLN A 529 -16.85 10.67 -1.33
CA GLN A 529 -17.44 9.79 -0.33
C GLN A 529 -17.66 8.40 -0.91
N HIS A 530 -17.57 7.38 -0.06
CA HIS A 530 -17.58 5.98 -0.45
C HIS A 530 -18.55 5.12 0.41
N PRO A 531 -19.85 5.36 0.33
CA PRO A 531 -20.88 4.73 1.17
C PRO A 531 -20.91 3.21 1.11
N PHE A 532 -20.49 2.59 -0.01
CA PHE A 532 -20.41 1.14 -0.15
C PHE A 532 -19.47 0.51 0.90
N VAL A 533 -18.27 1.04 1.03
CA VAL A 533 -17.29 0.56 2.02
C VAL A 533 -17.62 1.08 3.41
N SER A 534 -18.05 2.35 3.53
CA SER A 534 -18.43 2.96 4.81
C SER A 534 -19.53 2.17 5.54
N ALA A 535 -20.47 1.59 4.82
CA ALA A 535 -21.52 0.77 5.44
C ALA A 535 -20.99 -0.50 6.14
N MET A 536 -19.78 -0.94 5.78
CA MET A 536 -19.10 -2.07 6.42
C MET A 536 -18.15 -1.63 7.55
N VAL A 537 -17.86 -0.32 7.68
CA VAL A 537 -16.92 0.21 8.69
C VAL A 537 -17.70 0.64 9.94
N ASP A 538 -17.31 0.12 11.10
CA ASP A 538 -17.94 0.44 12.38
C ASP A 538 -17.93 1.95 12.66
N GLY A 539 -19.05 2.46 13.13
CA GLY A 539 -19.27 3.86 13.44
C GLY A 539 -19.88 4.67 12.29
N CYS A 540 -19.71 4.27 11.03
CA CYS A 540 -20.18 5.03 9.89
C CYS A 540 -21.72 5.01 9.78
N MET A 541 -22.34 3.85 9.93
CA MET A 541 -23.81 3.72 9.84
C MET A 541 -24.49 4.38 11.04
N GLU A 542 -23.94 4.23 12.23
CA GLU A 542 -24.48 4.83 13.47
C GLU A 542 -24.41 6.37 13.45
N LYS A 543 -23.35 6.93 12.84
CA LYS A 543 -23.17 8.38 12.71
C LYS A 543 -23.85 8.97 11.48
N GLY A 544 -24.23 8.14 10.49
CA GLY A 544 -24.71 8.57 9.18
C GLY A 544 -23.65 9.33 8.38
N LYS A 545 -22.37 8.93 8.51
CA LYS A 545 -21.22 9.62 7.91
C LYS A 545 -20.26 8.66 7.24
N ASP A 546 -19.80 9.06 6.06
CA ASP A 546 -18.73 8.36 5.37
C ASP A 546 -17.43 8.31 6.17
N TYR A 547 -16.58 7.29 5.97
CA TYR A 547 -15.30 7.19 6.65
C TYR A 547 -14.37 8.38 6.34
N VAL A 548 -14.41 8.93 5.11
CA VAL A 548 -13.63 10.14 4.78
C VAL A 548 -14.15 11.39 5.51
N CYS A 549 -15.39 11.37 5.99
CA CYS A 549 -16.00 12.43 6.80
C CYS A 549 -15.86 12.20 8.32
N GLY A 550 -15.05 11.23 8.76
CA GLY A 550 -14.88 10.90 10.16
C GLY A 550 -15.94 9.95 10.73
N GLY A 551 -16.66 9.21 9.86
CA GLY A 551 -17.66 8.23 10.27
C GLY A 551 -17.09 7.06 11.04
N ALA A 552 -15.88 6.58 10.69
CA ALA A 552 -15.26 5.43 11.34
C ALA A 552 -15.15 5.60 12.88
N ARG A 553 -15.10 4.48 13.60
CA ARG A 553 -14.88 4.49 15.06
C ARG A 553 -13.54 5.14 15.39
N TYR A 554 -12.47 4.77 14.67
CA TYR A 554 -11.14 5.34 14.80
C TYR A 554 -10.74 6.07 13.51
N ASN A 555 -10.23 7.30 13.68
CA ASN A 555 -9.78 8.15 12.58
C ASN A 555 -8.36 8.61 12.85
N PHE A 556 -7.46 8.41 11.90
CA PHE A 556 -6.07 8.81 11.99
C PHE A 556 -5.60 9.44 10.68
N SER A 557 -4.37 9.92 10.68
CA SER A 557 -3.63 10.30 9.49
C SER A 557 -2.14 10.01 9.69
N SER A 558 -1.31 10.17 8.66
CA SER A 558 0.08 9.73 8.75
C SER A 558 1.05 10.65 8.04
N ILE A 559 2.29 10.65 8.54
CA ILE A 559 3.47 11.15 7.84
C ILE A 559 4.51 10.03 7.82
N THR A 560 4.93 9.62 6.63
CA THR A 560 5.89 8.53 6.41
C THR A 560 7.23 9.12 6.00
N ALA A 561 8.28 8.79 6.74
CA ALA A 561 9.64 9.19 6.45
C ALA A 561 10.34 8.21 5.51
N TYR A 562 11.23 8.71 4.66
CA TYR A 562 12.23 7.92 3.96
C TYR A 562 13.58 8.62 3.96
N GLY A 563 14.64 7.84 3.68
CA GLY A 563 16.01 8.34 3.76
C GLY A 563 16.51 8.50 5.20
N PHE A 564 15.90 7.81 6.19
CA PHE A 564 16.28 7.97 7.61
C PHE A 564 17.75 7.68 7.86
N ALA A 565 18.28 6.54 7.37
CA ALA A 565 19.68 6.19 7.54
C ALA A 565 20.62 7.21 6.86
N THR A 566 20.26 7.69 5.65
CA THR A 566 21.02 8.74 4.95
C THR A 566 21.05 10.04 5.77
N LEU A 567 19.94 10.43 6.42
CA LEU A 567 19.92 11.59 7.32
C LEU A 567 20.82 11.38 8.54
N VAL A 568 20.67 10.24 9.24
CA VAL A 568 21.46 9.91 10.45
C VAL A 568 22.95 9.97 10.12
N ASP A 569 23.36 9.23 9.08
CA ASP A 569 24.74 9.14 8.64
C ASP A 569 25.31 10.51 8.23
N SER A 570 24.50 11.34 7.51
CA SER A 570 24.93 12.67 7.07
C SER A 570 25.11 13.65 8.22
N LEU A 571 24.14 13.75 9.12
CA LEU A 571 24.24 14.63 10.29
C LEU A 571 25.36 14.20 11.24
N TYR A 572 25.54 12.88 11.44
CA TYR A 572 26.63 12.36 12.28
C TYR A 572 27.98 12.70 11.68
N ARG A 573 28.16 12.61 10.35
CA ARG A 573 29.40 12.98 9.68
C ARG A 573 29.67 14.47 9.73
N ILE A 574 28.68 15.32 9.58
CA ILE A 574 28.85 16.76 9.75
C ILE A 574 29.28 17.06 11.19
N LYS A 575 28.64 16.46 12.20
CA LYS A 575 29.02 16.58 13.60
C LYS A 575 30.51 16.25 13.80
N LYS A 576 30.94 15.08 13.31
CA LYS A 576 32.30 14.59 13.47
C LYS A 576 33.32 15.38 12.63
N ALA A 577 33.16 15.44 11.30
CA ALA A 577 34.15 15.97 10.38
C ALA A 577 34.29 17.49 10.43
N VAL A 578 33.20 18.24 10.71
CA VAL A 578 33.19 19.70 10.74
C VAL A 578 33.46 20.24 12.14
N TYR A 579 32.78 19.70 13.17
CA TYR A 579 32.77 20.33 14.50
C TYR A 579 33.63 19.62 15.55
N GLU A 580 33.91 18.31 15.40
CA GLU A 580 34.75 17.57 16.36
C GLU A 580 36.17 17.40 15.85
N ASP A 581 36.37 16.93 14.62
CA ASP A 581 37.68 16.65 14.04
C ASP A 581 38.23 17.81 13.21
N GLU A 582 37.42 18.82 12.91
CA GLU A 582 37.75 20.04 12.15
C GLU A 582 38.48 19.76 10.81
N ILE A 583 38.12 18.64 10.13
CA ILE A 583 38.74 18.23 8.86
C ILE A 583 38.39 19.19 7.72
N ILE A 584 37.20 19.79 7.79
CA ILE A 584 36.64 20.68 6.77
C ILE A 584 35.69 21.68 7.43
N SER A 585 35.63 22.92 6.92
CA SER A 585 34.64 23.89 7.36
C SER A 585 33.24 23.57 6.80
N LEU A 586 32.15 23.99 7.47
CA LEU A 586 30.81 23.79 6.95
C LEU A 586 30.57 24.45 5.59
N PRO A 587 31.00 25.70 5.32
CA PRO A 587 30.89 26.32 4.01
C PRO A 587 31.62 25.56 2.90
N ASP A 588 32.83 25.04 3.18
CA ASP A 588 33.59 24.25 2.21
C ASP A 588 32.90 22.93 1.91
N LEU A 589 32.36 22.24 2.94
CA LEU A 589 31.59 21.01 2.76
C LEU A 589 30.35 21.27 1.88
N ILE A 590 29.59 22.33 2.13
CA ILE A 590 28.43 22.72 1.32
C ILE A 590 28.84 22.97 -0.14
N GLY A 591 29.95 23.68 -0.37
CA GLY A 591 30.50 23.89 -1.71
C GLY A 591 30.83 22.57 -2.43
N ILE A 592 31.42 21.60 -1.72
CA ILE A 592 31.73 20.28 -2.25
C ILE A 592 30.47 19.44 -2.54
N LEU A 593 29.49 19.49 -1.67
CA LEU A 593 28.21 18.84 -1.92
C LEU A 593 27.52 19.43 -3.16
N ASN A 594 27.51 20.75 -3.29
CA ASN A 594 26.92 21.43 -4.45
C ASN A 594 27.65 21.11 -5.77
N SER A 595 28.95 20.79 -5.73
CA SER A 595 29.75 20.33 -6.88
C SER A 595 29.74 18.80 -7.08
N ASN A 596 28.87 18.06 -6.38
CA ASN A 596 28.79 16.61 -6.47
C ASN A 596 30.12 15.87 -6.20
N PHE A 597 30.94 16.37 -5.26
CA PHE A 597 32.26 15.88 -4.92
C PHE A 597 33.26 15.95 -6.10
N GLU A 598 33.04 16.82 -7.11
CA GLU A 598 33.97 16.96 -8.24
C GLU A 598 35.35 17.32 -7.74
N GLY A 599 36.36 16.51 -8.15
CA GLY A 599 37.78 16.68 -7.71
C GLY A 599 38.04 16.36 -6.22
N GLN A 600 37.00 15.91 -5.45
CA GLN A 600 37.11 15.71 -4.00
C GLN A 600 36.86 14.23 -3.58
N GLU A 601 37.21 13.28 -4.45
CA GLU A 601 36.95 11.85 -4.17
C GLU A 601 37.71 11.35 -2.92
N VAL A 602 38.89 11.89 -2.63
CA VAL A 602 39.67 11.51 -1.40
C VAL A 602 38.88 11.93 -0.15
N LEU A 603 38.34 13.14 -0.11
CA LEU A 603 37.49 13.58 1.01
C LEU A 603 36.21 12.74 1.09
N ARG A 604 35.55 12.49 -0.04
CA ARG A 604 34.37 11.64 -0.08
C ARG A 604 34.65 10.27 0.53
N GLN A 605 35.75 9.63 0.16
CA GLN A 605 36.14 8.34 0.73
C GLN A 605 36.43 8.41 2.23
N LYS A 606 37.02 9.50 2.70
CA LYS A 606 37.23 9.73 4.15
C LYS A 606 35.88 9.84 4.87
N LEU A 607 34.93 10.58 4.34
CA LEU A 607 33.58 10.69 4.92
C LEU A 607 32.88 9.33 4.99
N ILE A 608 33.06 8.45 4.00
CA ILE A 608 32.49 7.11 3.98
C ILE A 608 33.16 6.17 4.97
N SER A 609 34.50 6.20 5.08
CA SER A 609 35.27 5.12 5.73
C SER A 609 35.72 5.42 7.14
N ASN A 610 35.88 6.69 7.54
CA ASN A 610 36.46 7.06 8.82
C ASN A 610 35.44 7.13 9.97
N TYR A 611 34.16 7.11 9.66
CA TYR A 611 33.09 7.30 10.64
C TYR A 611 32.13 6.10 10.65
N ASP A 612 31.56 5.82 11.82
CA ASP A 612 30.53 4.79 11.98
C ASP A 612 29.32 5.07 11.09
N HIS A 613 28.72 4.01 10.58
CA HIS A 613 27.43 4.00 9.91
C HIS A 613 26.36 3.44 10.82
N TRP A 614 25.16 4.01 10.77
CA TRP A 614 24.01 3.43 11.42
C TRP A 614 23.69 2.03 10.84
N GLY A 615 23.31 1.11 11.71
CA GLY A 615 23.07 -0.29 11.35
C GLY A 615 24.28 -1.23 11.61
N ASN A 616 25.26 -0.80 12.42
CA ASN A 616 26.41 -1.61 12.80
C ASN A 616 26.55 -1.82 14.33
N ASP A 617 25.47 -1.61 15.08
CA ASP A 617 25.40 -1.77 16.55
C ASP A 617 26.44 -0.92 17.31
N LYS A 618 26.73 0.29 16.80
CA LYS A 618 27.66 1.23 17.41
C LYS A 618 26.90 2.20 18.32
N THR A 619 27.31 2.27 19.58
CA THR A 619 26.56 2.96 20.64
C THR A 619 26.27 4.43 20.35
N GLU A 620 27.26 5.20 19.86
CA GLU A 620 27.10 6.65 19.70
C GLU A 620 26.13 6.99 18.56
N ILE A 621 26.32 6.42 17.38
CA ILE A 621 25.47 6.69 16.24
C ILE A 621 24.06 6.09 16.42
N ASP A 622 23.93 4.95 17.10
CA ASP A 622 22.61 4.38 17.43
C ASP A 622 21.85 5.28 18.42
N ALA A 623 22.53 5.84 19.43
CA ALA A 623 21.90 6.79 20.35
C ALA A 623 21.46 8.08 19.62
N PHE A 624 22.26 8.56 18.67
CA PHE A 624 21.93 9.71 17.82
C PHE A 624 20.71 9.41 16.91
N ALA A 625 20.66 8.22 16.30
CA ALA A 625 19.51 7.77 15.52
C ALA A 625 18.24 7.69 16.37
N CYS A 626 18.32 7.18 17.61
CA CYS A 626 17.18 7.15 18.55
C CYS A 626 16.66 8.56 18.84
N GLN A 627 17.55 9.54 19.06
CA GLN A 627 17.15 10.94 19.31
C GLN A 627 16.43 11.55 18.09
N LEU A 628 16.95 11.34 16.87
CA LEU A 628 16.32 11.82 15.65
C LEU A 628 14.96 11.18 15.39
N TRP A 629 14.85 9.86 15.62
CA TRP A 629 13.60 9.12 15.46
C TRP A 629 12.54 9.58 16.48
N ASP A 630 12.92 9.71 17.75
CA ASP A 630 12.03 10.22 18.80
C ASP A 630 11.59 11.65 18.52
N LEU A 631 12.48 12.53 18.04
CA LEU A 631 12.13 13.89 17.64
C LEU A 631 11.05 13.87 16.55
N PHE A 632 11.32 13.20 15.43
CA PHE A 632 10.39 13.15 14.30
C PHE A 632 9.01 12.58 14.70
N THR A 633 9.00 11.40 15.35
CA THR A 633 7.75 10.69 15.65
C THR A 633 6.91 11.42 16.72
N ARG A 634 7.56 12.03 17.71
CA ARG A 634 6.89 12.84 18.73
C ARG A 634 6.29 14.12 18.14
N GLU A 635 7.00 14.81 17.25
CA GLU A 635 6.50 16.04 16.63
C GLU A 635 5.29 15.73 15.72
N VAL A 636 5.33 14.68 14.92
CA VAL A 636 4.19 14.22 14.12
C VAL A 636 2.96 13.92 15.01
N ALA A 637 3.16 13.24 16.14
CA ALA A 637 2.08 12.83 17.03
C ALA A 637 1.37 13.98 17.78
N LYS A 638 1.90 15.20 17.75
CA LYS A 638 1.26 16.40 18.33
C LYS A 638 0.05 16.89 17.54
N HIS A 639 -0.13 16.44 16.30
CA HIS A 639 -1.12 16.95 15.36
C HIS A 639 -2.35 16.05 15.24
N ALA A 640 -3.47 16.66 14.84
CA ALA A 640 -4.73 15.98 14.61
C ALA A 640 -5.26 16.27 13.19
N PRO A 641 -5.79 15.26 12.47
CA PRO A 641 -6.50 15.48 11.23
C PRO A 641 -7.88 16.11 11.46
N ILE A 642 -8.46 16.70 10.40
CA ILE A 642 -9.78 17.34 10.49
C ILE A 642 -10.91 16.34 10.78
N ARG A 643 -10.67 15.05 10.56
CA ARG A 643 -11.61 13.95 10.85
C ARG A 643 -11.62 13.52 12.32
N GLY A 644 -10.77 14.09 13.17
CA GLY A 644 -10.52 13.64 14.53
C GLY A 644 -9.36 12.64 14.63
N GLY A 645 -9.01 12.20 15.84
CA GLY A 645 -7.87 11.32 16.10
C GLY A 645 -6.54 12.07 16.09
N ARG A 646 -5.47 11.41 15.64
CA ARG A 646 -4.11 12.00 15.60
C ARG A 646 -3.31 11.57 14.37
N TYR A 647 -2.22 12.28 14.12
CA TYR A 647 -1.20 11.84 13.17
C TYR A 647 -0.29 10.79 13.81
N SER A 648 0.13 9.81 12.99
CA SER A 648 1.10 8.79 13.34
C SER A 648 2.26 8.79 12.36
N ALA A 649 3.46 8.60 12.88
CA ALA A 649 4.65 8.47 12.06
C ALA A 649 4.85 7.02 11.58
N GLY A 650 5.57 6.88 10.46
CA GLY A 650 6.03 5.61 9.92
C GLY A 650 7.28 5.77 9.10
N ALA A 651 7.86 4.65 8.64
CA ALA A 651 8.99 4.66 7.71
C ALA A 651 8.90 3.49 6.74
N TYR A 652 8.41 3.75 5.56
CA TYR A 652 8.44 2.84 4.41
C TYR A 652 8.51 3.69 3.14
N SER A 653 9.25 3.23 2.13
CA SER A 653 9.59 4.08 1.00
C SER A 653 8.93 3.65 -0.31
N MET A 654 8.26 2.50 -0.35
CA MET A 654 7.86 1.88 -1.62
C MET A 654 9.07 1.81 -2.58
N GLY A 655 9.02 2.38 -3.77
CA GLY A 655 10.18 2.60 -4.65
C GLY A 655 10.65 4.07 -4.67
N VAL A 656 9.98 4.94 -3.90
CA VAL A 656 10.14 6.41 -3.99
C VAL A 656 11.52 6.88 -3.55
N HIS A 657 12.22 6.15 -2.67
CA HIS A 657 13.60 6.45 -2.27
C HIS A 657 14.57 6.52 -3.46
N VAL A 658 14.32 5.78 -4.53
CA VAL A 658 15.09 5.86 -5.78
C VAL A 658 14.81 7.20 -6.46
N MET A 659 13.54 7.54 -6.67
CA MET A 659 13.14 8.82 -7.28
C MET A 659 13.60 10.02 -6.45
N GLN A 660 13.50 9.94 -5.14
CA GLN A 660 13.96 11.01 -4.24
C GLN A 660 15.48 11.19 -4.29
N GLY A 661 16.24 10.14 -4.58
CA GLY A 661 17.66 10.24 -4.86
C GLY A 661 17.97 11.10 -6.08
N PHE A 662 17.11 11.10 -7.11
CA PHE A 662 17.28 11.95 -8.30
C PHE A 662 17.06 13.44 -8.02
N ILE A 663 16.23 13.77 -7.04
CA ILE A 663 15.89 15.18 -6.73
C ILE A 663 16.58 15.72 -5.48
N THR A 664 17.29 14.86 -4.72
CA THR A 664 18.09 15.28 -3.55
C THR A 664 19.54 15.46 -3.93
N LYS A 665 20.13 16.60 -3.58
CA LYS A 665 21.55 16.90 -3.76
C LYS A 665 22.44 15.86 -3.08
N PRO A 666 23.76 15.80 -3.38
CA PRO A 666 24.70 14.97 -2.66
C PRO A 666 24.61 15.17 -1.15
N THR A 667 24.84 14.11 -0.39
CA THR A 667 24.73 14.12 1.07
C THR A 667 26.07 13.86 1.76
N ALA A 668 26.22 14.34 2.99
CA ALA A 668 27.50 14.30 3.70
C ALA A 668 27.95 12.87 4.10
N ASP A 669 27.05 11.86 3.97
CA ASP A 669 27.41 10.44 4.08
C ASP A 669 28.22 9.91 2.88
N GLY A 670 28.46 10.75 1.86
CA GLY A 670 29.22 10.43 0.66
C GLY A 670 28.37 9.98 -0.53
N ARG A 671 27.02 10.00 -0.41
CA ARG A 671 26.11 9.72 -1.52
C ARG A 671 26.23 10.82 -2.59
N LYS A 672 26.36 10.44 -3.85
CA LYS A 672 26.36 11.36 -5.00
C LYS A 672 24.94 11.69 -5.45
N ALA A 673 24.79 12.76 -6.23
CA ALA A 673 23.53 13.08 -6.90
C ALA A 673 23.08 11.90 -7.77
N PHE A 674 21.78 11.72 -7.87
CA PHE A 674 21.11 10.63 -8.63
C PHE A 674 21.26 9.22 -8.04
N GLU A 675 22.05 9.02 -7.01
CA GLU A 675 22.05 7.75 -6.26
C GLU A 675 20.83 7.69 -5.33
N PRO A 676 20.21 6.51 -5.12
CA PRO A 676 19.10 6.38 -4.19
C PRO A 676 19.46 6.84 -2.77
N ILE A 677 18.51 7.44 -2.07
CA ILE A 677 18.58 7.61 -0.60
C ILE A 677 18.24 6.28 0.09
N SER A 678 18.50 6.16 1.40
CA SER A 678 18.24 4.91 2.11
C SER A 678 16.77 4.49 2.09
N ASN A 679 16.56 3.17 1.99
CA ASN A 679 15.25 2.55 1.86
C ASN A 679 14.62 2.35 3.25
N SER A 680 13.46 2.96 3.48
CA SER A 680 12.66 2.72 4.70
C SER A 680 13.50 2.93 5.99
N LEU A 681 13.49 1.97 6.93
CA LEU A 681 14.40 1.92 8.10
C LEU A 681 15.61 1.01 7.88
N SER A 682 15.94 0.65 6.65
CA SER A 682 17.16 -0.12 6.39
C SER A 682 18.39 0.82 6.38
N PRO A 683 19.58 0.34 6.78
CA PRO A 683 20.81 1.10 6.61
C PRO A 683 21.04 1.51 5.16
N VAL A 684 21.91 2.49 4.94
CA VAL A 684 22.38 2.84 3.59
C VAL A 684 22.99 1.59 2.92
N ASN A 685 22.71 1.41 1.62
CA ASN A 685 23.21 0.24 0.89
C ASN A 685 24.73 0.08 1.04
N GLY A 686 25.16 -1.10 1.47
CA GLY A 686 26.57 -1.41 1.73
C GLY A 686 27.13 -0.91 3.07
N ALA A 687 26.35 -0.21 3.90
CA ALA A 687 26.80 0.31 5.19
C ALA A 687 26.77 -0.72 6.34
N GLY A 688 25.87 -1.69 6.32
CA GLY A 688 25.69 -2.69 7.39
C GLY A 688 26.77 -3.79 7.39
N LYS A 689 28.04 -3.43 7.54
CA LYS A 689 29.21 -4.33 7.37
C LYS A 689 29.41 -5.32 8.50
N GLU A 690 28.87 -5.05 9.69
CA GLU A 690 28.99 -5.93 10.88
C GLU A 690 27.96 -7.08 10.85
N GLY A 691 27.24 -7.23 9.74
CA GLY A 691 26.30 -8.33 9.49
C GLY A 691 24.87 -8.08 9.99
N ILE A 692 23.97 -8.99 9.63
CA ILE A 692 22.52 -8.84 9.84
C ILE A 692 22.16 -8.66 11.33
N THR A 693 22.85 -9.33 12.25
CA THR A 693 22.57 -9.21 13.70
C THR A 693 22.82 -7.78 14.19
N ALA A 694 23.91 -7.14 13.75
CA ALA A 694 24.22 -5.76 14.09
C ALA A 694 23.17 -4.79 13.51
N VAL A 695 22.76 -5.01 12.24
CA VAL A 695 21.69 -4.23 11.59
C VAL A 695 20.42 -4.29 12.41
N LEU A 696 19.96 -5.49 12.77
CA LEU A 696 18.73 -5.68 13.52
C LEU A 696 18.83 -5.14 14.96
N ASN A 697 20.00 -5.22 15.60
CA ASN A 697 20.22 -4.62 16.91
C ASN A 697 20.09 -3.09 16.88
N SER A 698 20.68 -2.39 15.89
CA SER A 698 20.54 -0.94 15.74
C SER A 698 19.08 -0.52 15.55
N ILE A 699 18.34 -1.25 14.70
CA ILE A 699 16.94 -0.98 14.40
C ILE A 699 16.04 -1.23 15.62
N ALA A 700 16.30 -2.31 16.39
CA ALA A 700 15.50 -2.65 17.58
C ALA A 700 15.65 -1.65 18.74
N LYS A 701 16.67 -0.77 18.72
CA LYS A 701 16.84 0.29 19.72
C LYS A 701 15.88 1.47 19.54
N LEU A 702 15.28 1.62 18.36
CA LEU A 702 14.35 2.71 18.08
C LEU A 702 13.05 2.55 18.88
N ASN A 703 12.48 3.69 19.33
CA ASN A 703 11.23 3.71 20.06
C ASN A 703 10.04 3.80 19.09
N TYR A 704 9.23 2.76 19.00
CA TYR A 704 8.11 2.67 18.07
C TYR A 704 6.75 3.13 18.64
N GLN A 705 6.68 3.60 19.88
CA GLN A 705 5.42 3.96 20.52
C GLN A 705 4.60 5.05 19.81
N ASN A 706 5.23 5.93 19.01
CA ASN A 706 4.55 6.94 18.20
C ASN A 706 4.52 6.56 16.71
N SER A 707 4.83 5.31 16.36
CA SER A 707 5.02 4.87 14.99
C SER A 707 3.94 3.87 14.54
N ALA A 708 2.70 4.08 14.99
CA ALA A 708 1.57 3.20 14.64
C ALA A 708 1.26 3.17 13.13
N ASN A 709 1.85 4.06 12.31
CA ASN A 709 1.78 3.99 10.85
C ASN A 709 2.71 2.92 10.24
N GLY A 710 3.45 2.17 11.06
CA GLY A 710 4.29 1.06 10.64
C GLY A 710 5.66 1.47 10.09
N VAL A 711 6.54 0.49 10.04
CA VAL A 711 7.90 0.64 9.48
C VAL A 711 8.24 -0.57 8.62
N ALA A 712 9.07 -0.38 7.59
CA ALA A 712 9.60 -1.46 6.77
C ALA A 712 11.10 -1.66 7.06
N VAL A 713 11.47 -2.90 7.35
CA VAL A 713 12.87 -3.32 7.49
C VAL A 713 13.19 -4.33 6.40
N ASN A 714 13.87 -3.88 5.36
CA ASN A 714 14.27 -4.71 4.24
C ASN A 714 15.64 -5.33 4.51
N VAL A 715 15.72 -6.65 4.41
CA VAL A 715 16.99 -7.39 4.45
C VAL A 715 17.05 -8.36 3.28
N ARG A 716 18.24 -8.51 2.68
CA ARG A 716 18.46 -9.52 1.64
C ARG A 716 19.29 -10.66 2.20
N ILE A 717 18.89 -11.90 1.90
CA ILE A 717 19.48 -13.11 2.45
C ILE A 717 19.79 -14.06 1.29
N HIS A 718 20.97 -14.67 1.34
CA HIS A 718 21.34 -15.67 0.34
C HIS A 718 20.49 -16.95 0.51
N PRO A 719 19.92 -17.54 -0.57
CA PRO A 719 19.00 -18.68 -0.50
C PRO A 719 19.57 -19.91 0.23
N GLN A 720 20.85 -20.21 0.10
CA GLN A 720 21.51 -21.34 0.79
C GLN A 720 21.39 -21.26 2.32
N ASN A 721 21.27 -20.08 2.89
CA ASN A 721 21.08 -19.91 4.33
C ASN A 721 19.70 -20.42 4.79
N MET A 722 18.66 -20.23 3.98
CA MET A 722 17.32 -20.75 4.29
C MET A 722 17.28 -22.28 4.23
N GLU A 723 18.03 -22.88 3.34
CA GLU A 723 18.11 -24.35 3.24
C GLU A 723 18.85 -24.99 4.42
N ARG A 724 19.96 -24.39 4.83
CA ARG A 724 20.89 -25.01 5.80
C ARG A 724 20.69 -24.53 7.24
N HIS A 725 20.14 -23.33 7.46
CA HIS A 725 20.18 -22.61 8.73
C HIS A 725 18.81 -22.04 9.16
N LEU A 726 17.69 -22.69 8.82
CA LEU A 726 16.35 -22.24 9.17
C LEU A 726 16.19 -21.98 10.69
N ASP A 727 16.78 -22.84 11.54
CA ASP A 727 16.73 -22.66 12.99
C ASP A 727 17.52 -21.42 13.44
N LYS A 728 18.66 -21.11 12.83
CA LYS A 728 19.40 -19.89 13.15
C LYS A 728 18.58 -18.66 12.78
N PHE A 729 17.90 -18.69 11.62
CA PHE A 729 17.05 -17.58 11.20
C PHE A 729 15.84 -17.41 12.13
N TYR A 730 15.24 -18.50 12.59
CA TYR A 730 14.19 -18.46 13.61
C TYR A 730 14.67 -17.76 14.89
N TYR A 731 15.84 -18.14 15.43
CA TYR A 731 16.39 -17.50 16.64
C TYR A 731 16.81 -16.06 16.41
N LEU A 732 17.30 -15.71 15.21
CA LEU A 732 17.63 -14.33 14.84
C LEU A 732 16.37 -13.46 14.88
N LEU A 733 15.27 -13.88 14.23
CA LEU A 733 14.01 -13.14 14.22
C LEU A 733 13.38 -13.05 15.61
N LYS A 734 13.36 -14.16 16.35
CA LYS A 734 12.85 -14.19 17.72
C LYS A 734 13.59 -13.19 18.61
N THR A 735 14.92 -13.20 18.58
CA THR A 735 15.75 -12.26 19.36
C THR A 735 15.53 -10.80 18.93
N TYR A 736 15.40 -10.54 17.63
CA TYR A 736 15.10 -9.21 17.10
C TYR A 736 13.76 -8.68 17.65
N PHE A 737 12.72 -9.50 17.67
CA PHE A 737 11.42 -9.11 18.19
C PHE A 737 11.42 -8.95 19.71
N GLU A 738 12.11 -9.84 20.45
CA GLU A 738 12.28 -9.71 21.91
C GLU A 738 13.04 -8.44 22.32
N LYS A 739 13.92 -7.92 21.43
CA LYS A 739 14.65 -6.66 21.62
C LYS A 739 13.83 -5.42 21.24
N GLY A 740 12.62 -5.56 20.73
CA GLY A 740 11.74 -4.44 20.38
C GLY A 740 11.64 -4.14 18.88
N GLY A 741 12.14 -5.01 18.00
CA GLY A 741 11.93 -4.88 16.56
C GLY A 741 10.43 -4.92 16.21
N MET A 742 9.98 -4.02 15.33
CA MET A 742 8.56 -3.89 14.99
C MET A 742 8.14 -4.78 13.80
N GLN A 743 8.95 -4.83 12.76
CA GLN A 743 8.62 -5.50 11.49
C GLN A 743 9.91 -5.97 10.78
N ILE A 744 9.82 -7.02 9.97
CA ILE A 744 10.89 -7.41 9.05
C ILE A 744 10.33 -8.10 7.81
N GLN A 745 10.92 -7.80 6.65
CA GLN A 745 10.55 -8.36 5.34
C GLN A 745 11.79 -8.78 4.56
N PRO A 746 12.22 -10.04 4.71
CA PRO A 746 13.36 -10.58 3.98
C PRO A 746 13.06 -10.80 2.50
N THR A 747 14.04 -10.47 1.64
CA THR A 747 14.12 -10.93 0.25
C THR A 747 15.17 -12.04 0.16
N VAL A 748 14.74 -13.24 -0.18
CA VAL A 748 15.64 -14.42 -0.26
C VAL A 748 15.96 -14.70 -1.71
N VAL A 749 17.03 -14.10 -2.20
CA VAL A 749 17.49 -14.21 -3.59
C VAL A 749 18.98 -13.89 -3.68
N SER A 750 19.72 -14.60 -4.55
CA SER A 750 21.12 -14.31 -4.81
C SER A 750 21.31 -13.16 -5.81
N THR A 751 22.48 -12.52 -5.76
CA THR A 751 22.87 -11.48 -6.72
C THR A 751 22.92 -12.03 -8.15
N GLU A 752 23.38 -13.26 -8.32
CA GLU A 752 23.47 -13.95 -9.61
C GLU A 752 22.09 -14.13 -10.23
N THR A 753 21.10 -14.61 -9.44
CA THR A 753 19.70 -14.77 -9.90
C THR A 753 19.09 -13.43 -10.33
N LEU A 754 19.31 -12.35 -9.56
CA LEU A 754 18.82 -11.03 -9.91
C LEU A 754 19.41 -10.51 -11.24
N ARG A 755 20.72 -10.69 -11.44
CA ARG A 755 21.40 -10.29 -12.69
C ARG A 755 20.94 -11.13 -13.88
N GLU A 756 20.75 -12.42 -13.68
CA GLU A 756 20.24 -13.31 -14.73
C GLU A 756 18.81 -12.93 -15.11
N ALA A 757 17.95 -12.58 -14.13
CA ALA A 757 16.60 -12.12 -14.37
C ALA A 757 16.53 -10.80 -15.16
N GLN A 758 17.54 -9.92 -15.04
CA GLN A 758 17.66 -8.72 -15.88
C GLN A 758 17.95 -9.08 -17.36
N ILE A 759 18.72 -10.15 -17.60
CA ILE A 759 19.13 -10.58 -18.95
C ILE A 759 18.03 -11.43 -19.60
N ASN A 760 17.39 -12.32 -18.83
CA ASN A 760 16.44 -13.33 -19.31
C ASN A 760 15.06 -13.19 -18.59
N PRO A 761 14.36 -12.03 -18.69
CA PRO A 761 13.19 -11.72 -17.86
C PRO A 761 12.04 -12.74 -18.01
N ASP A 762 11.86 -13.33 -19.18
CA ASP A 762 10.78 -14.30 -19.44
C ASP A 762 10.86 -15.57 -18.59
N GLN A 763 12.04 -15.92 -18.10
CA GLN A 763 12.25 -17.10 -17.25
C GLN A 763 11.97 -16.82 -15.76
N TYR A 764 11.80 -15.54 -15.38
CA TYR A 764 11.70 -15.07 -13.99
C TYR A 764 10.41 -14.29 -13.71
N LYS A 765 9.33 -14.52 -14.46
CA LYS A 765 8.03 -13.84 -14.31
C LYS A 765 7.35 -14.10 -12.96
N ASP A 766 7.80 -15.07 -12.18
CA ASP A 766 7.33 -15.36 -10.84
C ASP A 766 8.39 -15.12 -9.75
N LEU A 767 9.49 -14.42 -10.08
CA LEU A 767 10.49 -13.99 -9.10
C LEU A 767 9.98 -12.79 -8.31
N ILE A 768 9.57 -13.04 -7.06
CA ILE A 768 9.00 -12.03 -6.17
C ILE A 768 10.09 -11.47 -5.25
N VAL A 769 10.16 -10.14 -5.15
CA VAL A 769 11.07 -9.40 -4.29
C VAL A 769 10.32 -8.38 -3.43
N LYS A 770 10.90 -8.00 -2.28
CA LYS A 770 10.44 -6.84 -1.49
C LYS A 770 11.12 -5.56 -1.98
N VAL A 771 10.30 -4.56 -2.30
CA VAL A 771 10.80 -3.25 -2.77
C VAL A 771 11.05 -2.32 -1.57
N GLY A 772 10.02 -1.79 -0.97
CA GLY A 772 10.12 -0.86 0.16
C GLY A 772 8.82 -0.85 0.98
N GLY A 773 8.35 -2.05 1.37
CA GLY A 773 7.10 -2.26 2.08
C GLY A 773 6.15 -3.25 1.38
N TYR A 774 6.24 -3.42 0.06
CA TYR A 774 5.37 -4.28 -0.74
C TYR A 774 6.15 -5.24 -1.63
N ASN A 775 5.45 -6.25 -2.17
CA ASN A 775 5.97 -7.24 -3.11
C ASN A 775 5.92 -6.74 -4.55
N ALA A 776 6.91 -7.14 -5.34
CA ALA A 776 6.89 -6.96 -6.79
C ALA A 776 7.42 -8.19 -7.51
N THR A 777 6.94 -8.42 -8.73
CA THR A 777 7.67 -9.24 -9.69
C THR A 777 8.92 -8.49 -10.12
N TYR A 778 10.09 -9.08 -9.92
CA TYR A 778 11.36 -8.38 -10.12
C TYR A 778 11.53 -7.87 -11.57
N VAL A 779 11.10 -8.67 -12.54
CA VAL A 779 11.24 -8.33 -13.97
C VAL A 779 10.31 -7.19 -14.43
N ASP A 780 9.27 -6.89 -13.66
CA ASP A 780 8.34 -5.78 -13.90
C ASP A 780 8.82 -4.45 -13.31
N LEU A 781 9.92 -4.45 -12.55
CA LEU A 781 10.50 -3.25 -11.97
C LEU A 781 11.35 -2.50 -13.00
N GLY A 782 11.34 -1.17 -12.94
CA GLY A 782 12.30 -0.35 -13.68
C GLY A 782 13.75 -0.65 -13.28
N THR A 783 14.67 -0.56 -14.23
CA THR A 783 16.11 -0.86 -14.02
C THR A 783 16.72 -0.15 -12.80
N PRO A 784 16.39 1.14 -12.47
CA PRO A 784 16.93 1.78 -11.26
C PRO A 784 16.54 1.08 -9.96
N ILE A 785 15.31 0.58 -9.85
CA ILE A 785 14.85 -0.18 -8.67
C ILE A 785 15.47 -1.57 -8.64
N GLN A 786 15.59 -2.24 -9.79
CA GLN A 786 16.28 -3.53 -9.90
C GLN A 786 17.74 -3.41 -9.42
N ASN A 787 18.44 -2.36 -9.85
CA ASN A 787 19.83 -2.10 -9.45
C ASN A 787 19.91 -1.75 -7.95
N GLU A 788 18.97 -1.01 -7.40
CA GLU A 788 18.89 -0.74 -5.97
C GLU A 788 18.78 -2.05 -5.17
N ILE A 789 17.93 -2.99 -5.59
CA ILE A 789 17.78 -4.29 -4.93
C ILE A 789 19.06 -5.14 -5.06
N ILE A 790 19.73 -5.12 -6.20
CA ILE A 790 21.04 -5.79 -6.40
C ILE A 790 22.08 -5.23 -5.42
N ASN A 791 22.09 -3.93 -5.21
CA ASN A 791 23.07 -3.24 -4.37
C ASN A 791 22.82 -3.38 -2.86
N ARG A 792 21.67 -3.94 -2.44
CA ARG A 792 21.44 -4.28 -1.02
C ARG A 792 22.44 -5.34 -0.57
N LEU A 793 22.94 -5.18 0.66
CA LEU A 793 23.87 -6.16 1.23
C LEU A 793 23.23 -7.56 1.27
N GLU A 794 23.90 -8.53 0.67
CA GLU A 794 23.51 -9.93 0.71
C GLU A 794 24.06 -10.57 1.99
N ASN A 795 23.19 -10.79 2.95
CA ASN A 795 23.59 -11.27 4.26
C ASN A 795 23.77 -12.80 4.30
N GLN A 796 24.79 -13.22 5.04
CA GLN A 796 24.99 -14.59 5.50
C GLN A 796 24.44 -14.71 6.95
N ILE A 797 23.89 -15.88 7.32
CA ILE A 797 23.32 -16.14 8.65
C ILE A 797 24.17 -17.15 9.43
#